data_7b65f49f8e7eaac78ba09ffd3b39a8c9
#
_entry.id   7b65f49f8e7eaac78ba09ffd3b39a8c9
#
_cell.length_a   1.000
_cell.length_b   1.000
_cell.length_c   1.000
_cell.angle_alpha   90.00
_cell.angle_beta   90.00
_cell.angle_gamma   90.00
#
_symmetry.space_group_name_H-M   'P 1'
#
loop_
_entity.id
_entity.type
_entity.pdbx_description
1 polymer ?
#
loop_
_entity_poly.entity_id
_entity_poly.type
_entity_poly.pdbx_seq_one_letter_code
_entity_poly.pdbx_strand_id
1 'polypeptide(L)'
;MYNLYNKPTREHSIIVDTVSKLKKLAEKMKDLQEFAFDTETNTLQVAGENKEFICVGISISWGRFNNYYIPIGHRRVEDYKRNLSIEVVQEYLQPIFNREDVRIIGHNLKYDMHVLKRIGISIATKDFFDTMLASWLLDENTPNGLKQITSDNLNVPQTHFGEVINNVPAEVKKEFGLKATNKATFDLTLIDESAFYALDDPFYTYYNYMYLLDELEKDGMDKIYFKKMIPFMIVLFNMEERGITVDREALDEMNVNITKDMENLLYDMTEILGVEFNPNSNQQLQAILFGYVKDIKKPDEVNPKKGISPIQEIREKYEGKKNWTEERIQKKIADLWAKYDETIGEWKVFVENGFDFKPTSTTSAGAPSTDSASLWTLSHKEYKVKRKREGVEFCSLLLEYKRLAKLKSAFIDGLESQLYDDGKAHCSFNQIGTTSGRISCIEENQLVQVYSRGEVPIKNVEVGDLVYCKLRSNPHTNAIRKVLRVIDNGYRECIKLTYINPLKIIKSLVCTLDHKIMTEKGTWVEAFDLEVGDRLTNDFTLMGIDIVGVKHVYDLEVEDLHNFIASGICVHNCSSPNLQQLPKAHGDEDNYAIRKLFIGSIDPVTNKRKKIIAVDYSNLEIRCTAHLSGDPLLLDMFAHGKDIHGTTAINMFELTDCDDKTVKQKHPDLRQAAKVLNFLLIYGGSASALYDSLKYDRSAPIDLGDKEHLAKYKKFGVKNGVDVAQVYIDKYFDSYKGVAQMIRENKKFARKHGFVYTIIKRKRRLEGINSSDNKIRSYCERLATNARVQGTASDIVSSAQVRLENDPWFEEHRCYMLVQVHDRPVGFR
;
A
#
# COMPACT_ATOMS: atom_id res chain seq x y z
N MET A 1 12.53 -0.73 -39.12
CA MET A 1 11.07 -0.95 -38.92
C MET A 1 10.81 -2.45 -38.86
N TYR A 2 10.67 -2.95 -37.62
CA TYR A 2 10.23 -4.33 -37.44
C TYR A 2 8.73 -4.40 -37.76
N ASN A 3 8.37 -5.39 -38.58
CA ASN A 3 6.99 -5.61 -38.97
C ASN A 3 6.25 -6.26 -37.78
N LEU A 4 5.66 -5.48 -36.91
CA LEU A 4 4.90 -5.88 -35.70
C LEU A 4 3.67 -6.79 -36.00
N TYR A 5 3.41 -7.11 -37.28
CA TYR A 5 2.34 -8.00 -37.68
C TYR A 5 2.63 -9.49 -37.54
N ASN A 6 3.90 -9.88 -37.35
CA ASN A 6 4.27 -11.25 -37.05
C ASN A 6 4.57 -11.38 -35.56
N LYS A 7 3.70 -12.08 -34.83
CA LYS A 7 3.93 -12.45 -33.43
C LYS A 7 5.36 -12.95 -33.24
N PRO A 8 6.16 -12.38 -32.34
CA PRO A 8 7.51 -12.90 -32.16
C PRO A 8 7.42 -14.33 -31.62
N THR A 9 8.07 -15.26 -32.32
CA THR A 9 8.15 -16.66 -31.89
C THR A 9 9.60 -17.03 -31.62
N ARG A 10 9.80 -17.66 -30.46
CA ARG A 10 11.12 -18.18 -30.08
C ARG A 10 11.41 -19.46 -30.84
N GLU A 11 12.49 -19.51 -31.61
CA GLU A 11 12.82 -20.68 -32.46
C GLU A 11 13.88 -21.60 -31.85
N HIS A 12 14.83 -21.07 -31.07
CA HIS A 12 15.88 -21.87 -30.46
C HIS A 12 15.92 -21.60 -28.96
N SER A 13 15.84 -22.68 -28.19
CA SER A 13 15.96 -22.66 -26.72
C SER A 13 17.08 -23.61 -26.32
N ILE A 14 18.07 -23.11 -25.59
CA ILE A 14 19.25 -23.88 -25.20
C ILE A 14 19.33 -23.91 -23.67
N ILE A 15 19.25 -25.11 -23.11
CA ILE A 15 19.56 -25.33 -21.69
C ILE A 15 21.08 -25.47 -21.57
N VAL A 16 21.68 -24.55 -20.83
CA VAL A 16 23.13 -24.42 -20.60
C VAL A 16 23.51 -25.18 -19.33
N ASP A 17 23.43 -26.50 -19.38
CA ASP A 17 23.63 -27.42 -18.26
C ASP A 17 25.03 -28.05 -18.21
N THR A 18 25.98 -27.51 -18.99
CA THR A 18 27.39 -27.94 -18.99
C THR A 18 28.31 -26.74 -19.14
N VAL A 19 29.52 -26.83 -18.58
CA VAL A 19 30.57 -25.81 -18.71
C VAL A 19 30.92 -25.51 -20.16
N SER A 20 30.94 -26.52 -21.04
CA SER A 20 31.20 -26.34 -22.48
C SER A 20 30.13 -25.46 -23.13
N LYS A 21 28.85 -25.65 -22.80
CA LYS A 21 27.76 -24.80 -23.30
C LYS A 21 27.85 -23.38 -22.75
N LEU A 22 28.18 -23.23 -21.45
CA LEU A 22 28.36 -21.91 -20.82
C LEU A 22 29.51 -21.12 -21.47
N LYS A 23 30.64 -21.78 -21.71
CA LYS A 23 31.77 -21.17 -22.43
C LYS A 23 31.37 -20.68 -23.83
N LYS A 24 30.59 -21.47 -24.56
CA LYS A 24 30.09 -21.06 -25.89
C LYS A 24 29.13 -19.90 -25.82
N LEU A 25 28.30 -19.85 -24.78
CA LEU A 25 27.39 -18.72 -24.50
C LEU A 25 28.19 -17.45 -24.23
N ALA A 26 29.12 -17.50 -23.27
CA ALA A 26 29.96 -16.36 -22.91
C ALA A 26 30.73 -15.80 -24.13
N GLU A 27 31.29 -16.66 -25.00
CA GLU A 27 31.97 -16.22 -26.25
C GLU A 27 30.99 -15.52 -27.21
N LYS A 28 29.74 -15.97 -27.32
CA LYS A 28 28.71 -15.29 -28.11
C LYS A 28 28.29 -13.94 -27.54
N MET A 29 28.30 -13.80 -26.22
CA MET A 29 27.90 -12.56 -25.51
C MET A 29 29.01 -11.50 -25.47
N LYS A 30 30.24 -11.89 -25.71
CA LYS A 30 31.43 -11.05 -25.53
C LYS A 30 31.37 -9.68 -26.25
N ASP A 31 30.81 -9.64 -27.46
CA ASP A 31 30.74 -8.42 -28.28
C ASP A 31 29.32 -7.88 -28.47
N LEU A 32 28.32 -8.41 -27.69
CA LEU A 32 26.95 -7.92 -27.79
C LEU A 32 26.86 -6.49 -27.26
N GLN A 33 26.07 -5.68 -27.93
CA GLN A 33 25.77 -4.30 -27.48
C GLN A 33 24.61 -4.25 -26.48
N GLU A 34 23.72 -5.26 -26.52
CA GLU A 34 22.56 -5.34 -25.65
C GLU A 34 22.06 -6.78 -25.52
N PHE A 35 21.47 -7.10 -24.37
CA PHE A 35 20.75 -8.35 -24.14
C PHE A 35 19.74 -8.19 -23.00
N ALA A 36 18.69 -9.00 -23.03
CA ALA A 36 17.74 -9.14 -21.95
C ALA A 36 18.10 -10.34 -21.06
N PHE A 37 17.90 -10.21 -19.76
CA PHE A 37 18.01 -11.34 -18.83
C PHE A 37 16.91 -11.29 -17.78
N ASP A 38 16.67 -12.43 -17.15
CA ASP A 38 15.74 -12.62 -16.06
C ASP A 38 16.28 -13.70 -15.11
N THR A 39 15.87 -13.69 -13.86
CA THR A 39 16.35 -14.63 -12.84
C THR A 39 15.20 -15.34 -12.14
N GLU A 40 15.36 -16.63 -11.92
CA GLU A 40 14.41 -17.45 -11.18
C GLU A 40 14.94 -17.77 -9.79
N THR A 41 14.08 -17.64 -8.77
CA THR A 41 14.44 -17.84 -7.37
C THR A 41 13.38 -18.65 -6.62
N ASN A 42 13.74 -19.16 -5.44
CA ASN A 42 12.80 -19.81 -4.53
C ASN A 42 12.05 -18.82 -3.62
N THR A 43 12.48 -17.56 -3.54
CA THR A 43 11.92 -16.53 -2.66
C THR A 43 11.91 -15.16 -3.33
N LEU A 44 10.99 -14.28 -2.91
CA LEU A 44 10.95 -12.88 -3.34
C LEU A 44 11.86 -11.96 -2.49
N GLN A 45 12.39 -12.46 -1.37
CA GLN A 45 13.28 -11.71 -0.47
C GLN A 45 14.73 -11.86 -0.92
N VAL A 46 15.16 -11.00 -1.84
CA VAL A 46 16.47 -11.07 -2.51
C VAL A 46 17.46 -9.99 -2.06
N ALA A 47 17.01 -8.89 -1.46
CA ALA A 47 17.89 -7.89 -0.88
C ALA A 47 18.41 -8.35 0.49
N GLY A 48 19.63 -7.95 0.87
CA GLY A 48 20.24 -8.33 2.15
C GLY A 48 20.69 -9.80 2.25
N GLU A 49 21.14 -10.23 3.44
CA GLU A 49 21.59 -11.61 3.68
C GLU A 49 20.42 -12.51 4.08
N ASN A 50 19.96 -13.37 3.19
CA ASN A 50 18.92 -14.37 3.42
C ASN A 50 19.49 -15.77 3.22
N LYS A 51 19.55 -16.59 4.26
CA LYS A 51 20.09 -17.95 4.23
C LYS A 51 19.22 -18.93 3.45
N GLU A 52 17.95 -18.65 3.29
CA GLU A 52 17.01 -19.50 2.54
C GLU A 52 17.00 -19.19 1.04
N PHE A 53 17.72 -18.17 0.61
CA PHE A 53 17.76 -17.73 -0.78
C PHE A 53 18.47 -18.76 -1.67
N ILE A 54 17.82 -19.12 -2.77
CA ILE A 54 18.38 -19.95 -3.84
C ILE A 54 18.13 -19.23 -5.18
N CYS A 55 19.19 -18.93 -5.91
CA CYS A 55 19.08 -18.62 -7.33
C CYS A 55 18.88 -19.95 -8.08
N VAL A 56 17.73 -20.14 -8.68
CA VAL A 56 17.36 -21.38 -9.36
C VAL A 56 17.91 -21.42 -10.78
N GLY A 57 17.91 -20.28 -11.45
CA GLY A 57 18.47 -20.18 -12.78
C GLY A 57 18.54 -18.75 -13.30
N ILE A 58 19.28 -18.58 -14.41
CA ILE A 58 19.39 -17.33 -15.16
C ILE A 58 18.96 -17.60 -16.59
N SER A 59 18.07 -16.79 -17.11
CA SER A 59 17.64 -16.83 -18.50
C SER A 59 18.12 -15.58 -19.24
N ILE A 60 18.60 -15.76 -20.50
CA ILE A 60 19.19 -14.69 -21.29
C ILE A 60 18.65 -14.78 -22.73
N SER A 61 18.29 -13.62 -23.30
CA SER A 61 17.80 -13.52 -24.67
C SER A 61 18.29 -12.24 -25.37
N TRP A 62 18.60 -12.36 -26.65
CA TRP A 62 18.81 -11.20 -27.54
C TRP A 62 18.17 -11.47 -28.92
N GLY A 63 16.91 -11.92 -28.89
CA GLY A 63 16.05 -12.10 -30.04
C GLY A 63 15.76 -13.55 -30.43
N ARG A 64 15.16 -13.75 -31.59
CA ARG A 64 14.47 -14.98 -32.05
C ARG A 64 15.27 -16.26 -31.87
N PHE A 65 16.58 -16.22 -32.14
CA PHE A 65 17.44 -17.40 -32.27
C PHE A 65 18.40 -17.57 -31.07
N ASN A 66 18.39 -16.67 -30.12
CA ASN A 66 19.38 -16.62 -29.05
C ASN A 66 18.70 -16.58 -27.69
N ASN A 67 18.33 -17.77 -27.19
CA ASN A 67 17.58 -17.93 -25.93
C ASN A 67 18.24 -19.02 -25.11
N TYR A 68 18.72 -18.69 -23.92
CA TYR A 68 19.56 -19.53 -23.08
C TYR A 68 19.04 -19.56 -21.64
N TYR A 69 18.89 -20.77 -21.07
CA TYR A 69 18.59 -20.98 -19.67
C TYR A 69 19.76 -21.67 -18.99
N ILE A 70 20.24 -21.12 -17.90
CA ILE A 70 21.37 -21.60 -17.10
C ILE A 70 20.82 -22.11 -15.77
N PRO A 71 20.64 -23.42 -15.56
CA PRO A 71 20.18 -23.97 -14.30
C PRO A 71 21.30 -23.92 -13.25
N ILE A 72 20.96 -23.50 -12.02
CA ILE A 72 21.90 -23.28 -10.91
C ILE A 72 21.43 -24.00 -9.64
N GLY A 73 20.14 -23.88 -9.29
CA GLY A 73 19.62 -24.27 -7.97
C GLY A 73 18.40 -25.21 -8.00
N HIS A 74 18.21 -25.99 -9.07
CA HIS A 74 17.15 -27.02 -9.06
C HIS A 74 17.47 -28.15 -8.10
N ARG A 75 16.54 -28.49 -7.22
CA ARG A 75 16.77 -29.44 -6.12
C ARG A 75 16.25 -30.85 -6.36
N ARG A 76 15.51 -31.07 -7.43
CA ARG A 76 15.04 -32.43 -7.77
C ARG A 76 16.18 -33.35 -8.12
N VAL A 77 16.11 -34.62 -7.64
CA VAL A 77 17.15 -35.62 -7.82
C VAL A 77 17.44 -35.88 -9.29
N GLU A 78 16.42 -35.85 -10.15
CA GLU A 78 16.52 -36.06 -11.58
C GLU A 78 17.42 -35.03 -12.28
N ASP A 79 17.42 -33.80 -11.79
CA ASP A 79 18.07 -32.64 -12.43
C ASP A 79 19.28 -32.08 -11.66
N TYR A 80 19.49 -32.51 -10.41
CA TYR A 80 20.53 -31.96 -9.57
C TYR A 80 21.93 -31.90 -10.22
N LYS A 81 22.30 -32.94 -11.01
CA LYS A 81 23.58 -33.01 -11.69
C LYS A 81 23.69 -32.12 -12.94
N ARG A 82 22.60 -31.53 -13.37
CA ARG A 82 22.54 -30.60 -14.50
C ARG A 82 22.72 -29.14 -14.09
N ASN A 83 22.69 -28.83 -12.81
CA ASN A 83 23.00 -27.50 -12.31
C ASN A 83 24.48 -27.19 -12.53
N LEU A 84 24.75 -25.96 -12.89
CA LEU A 84 26.09 -25.39 -12.88
C LEU A 84 26.34 -24.77 -11.48
N SER A 85 27.57 -24.91 -10.97
CA SER A 85 27.88 -24.23 -9.71
C SER A 85 27.96 -22.71 -9.89
N ILE A 86 27.67 -21.98 -8.81
CA ILE A 86 27.70 -20.52 -8.83
C ILE A 86 29.09 -19.99 -9.24
N GLU A 87 30.16 -20.61 -8.78
CA GLU A 87 31.54 -20.24 -9.09
C GLU A 87 31.84 -20.34 -10.59
N VAL A 88 31.36 -21.41 -11.21
CA VAL A 88 31.53 -21.61 -12.67
C VAL A 88 30.68 -20.56 -13.42
N VAL A 89 29.47 -20.28 -12.98
CA VAL A 89 28.63 -19.25 -13.60
C VAL A 89 29.27 -17.86 -13.46
N GLN A 90 29.82 -17.55 -12.30
CA GLN A 90 30.59 -16.32 -12.08
C GLN A 90 31.80 -16.21 -13.00
N GLU A 91 32.61 -17.28 -13.14
CA GLU A 91 33.82 -17.28 -13.99
C GLU A 91 33.50 -16.82 -15.41
N TYR A 92 32.42 -17.30 -15.98
CA TYR A 92 32.09 -17.03 -17.38
C TYR A 92 31.18 -15.81 -17.60
N LEU A 93 30.28 -15.48 -16.67
CA LEU A 93 29.35 -14.36 -16.84
C LEU A 93 29.86 -13.04 -16.25
N GLN A 94 30.69 -13.07 -15.19
CA GLN A 94 31.25 -11.83 -14.62
C GLN A 94 31.94 -10.94 -15.65
N PRO A 95 32.77 -11.47 -16.59
CA PRO A 95 33.38 -10.63 -17.63
C PRO A 95 32.35 -9.93 -18.54
N ILE A 96 31.18 -10.53 -18.75
CA ILE A 96 30.12 -9.97 -19.60
C ILE A 96 29.39 -8.84 -18.85
N PHE A 97 29.00 -9.09 -17.60
CA PHE A 97 28.33 -8.08 -16.77
C PHE A 97 29.26 -6.96 -16.31
N ASN A 98 30.58 -7.17 -16.39
CA ASN A 98 31.59 -6.17 -16.04
C ASN A 98 31.93 -5.20 -17.19
N ARG A 99 31.26 -5.35 -18.32
CA ARG A 99 31.41 -4.42 -19.45
C ARG A 99 30.63 -3.14 -19.18
N GLU A 100 31.24 -1.98 -19.48
CA GLU A 100 30.57 -0.67 -19.35
C GLU A 100 29.80 -0.27 -20.61
N ASP A 101 30.11 -0.92 -21.76
CA ASP A 101 29.60 -0.58 -23.10
C ASP A 101 28.44 -1.47 -23.56
N VAL A 102 27.78 -2.16 -22.65
CA VAL A 102 26.64 -3.05 -22.94
C VAL A 102 25.37 -2.53 -22.28
N ARG A 103 24.26 -2.54 -23.02
CA ARG A 103 22.91 -2.29 -22.45
C ARG A 103 22.33 -3.57 -21.87
N ILE A 104 21.94 -3.49 -20.61
CA ILE A 104 21.25 -4.58 -19.92
C ILE A 104 19.76 -4.27 -19.85
N ILE A 105 18.95 -5.22 -20.33
CA ILE A 105 17.51 -5.10 -20.46
C ILE A 105 16.86 -6.08 -19.48
N GLY A 106 15.82 -5.64 -18.76
CA GLY A 106 15.05 -6.49 -17.86
C GLY A 106 13.63 -5.98 -17.67
N HIS A 107 12.86 -6.71 -16.88
CA HIS A 107 11.54 -6.32 -16.43
C HIS A 107 11.49 -6.34 -14.90
N ASN A 108 11.31 -5.20 -14.24
CA ASN A 108 11.57 -5.04 -12.81
C ASN A 108 13.04 -5.36 -12.47
N LEU A 109 13.91 -4.86 -13.29
CA LEU A 109 15.34 -5.16 -13.34
C LEU A 109 16.07 -5.04 -11.99
N LYS A 110 15.58 -4.18 -11.11
CA LYS A 110 16.12 -4.03 -9.76
C LYS A 110 16.10 -5.35 -8.97
N TYR A 111 15.07 -6.18 -9.16
CA TYR A 111 14.99 -7.50 -8.54
C TYR A 111 16.13 -8.41 -9.02
N ASP A 112 16.34 -8.49 -10.31
CA ASP A 112 17.38 -9.34 -10.91
C ASP A 112 18.79 -8.86 -10.57
N MET A 113 18.99 -7.55 -10.42
CA MET A 113 20.25 -6.98 -9.95
C MET A 113 20.57 -7.44 -8.51
N HIS A 114 19.57 -7.55 -7.63
CA HIS A 114 19.75 -8.12 -6.29
C HIS A 114 20.16 -9.59 -6.37
N VAL A 115 19.48 -10.37 -7.21
CA VAL A 115 19.81 -11.80 -7.40
C VAL A 115 21.23 -11.98 -7.90
N LEU A 116 21.65 -11.25 -8.94
CA LEU A 116 23.03 -11.32 -9.44
C LEU A 116 24.05 -10.98 -8.35
N LYS A 117 23.79 -9.94 -7.57
CA LYS A 117 24.69 -9.56 -6.46
C LYS A 117 24.76 -10.65 -5.40
N ARG A 118 23.65 -11.31 -5.09
CA ARG A 118 23.62 -12.45 -4.12
C ARG A 118 24.45 -13.62 -4.57
N ILE A 119 24.51 -13.89 -5.86
CA ILE A 119 25.38 -14.92 -6.43
C ILE A 119 26.76 -14.39 -6.82
N GLY A 120 27.15 -13.19 -6.34
CA GLY A 120 28.50 -12.63 -6.50
C GLY A 120 28.82 -12.08 -7.90
N ILE A 121 27.83 -11.82 -8.72
CA ILE A 121 28.01 -11.16 -10.05
C ILE A 121 27.73 -9.67 -9.87
N SER A 122 28.72 -8.82 -10.16
CA SER A 122 28.59 -7.37 -10.18
C SER A 122 28.34 -6.85 -11.59
N ILE A 123 27.61 -5.74 -11.69
CA ILE A 123 27.27 -5.09 -12.95
C ILE A 123 27.98 -3.75 -13.01
N ALA A 124 28.80 -3.52 -14.05
CA ALA A 124 29.56 -2.27 -14.22
C ALA A 124 28.83 -1.23 -15.06
N THR A 125 28.04 -1.65 -16.06
CA THR A 125 27.31 -0.72 -16.91
C THR A 125 26.31 0.13 -16.12
N LYS A 126 26.04 1.33 -16.61
CA LYS A 126 24.94 2.20 -16.18
C LYS A 126 23.85 2.33 -17.26
N ASP A 127 24.03 1.67 -18.39
CA ASP A 127 23.06 1.64 -19.48
C ASP A 127 22.06 0.49 -19.30
N PHE A 128 20.97 0.82 -18.62
CA PHE A 128 19.88 -0.11 -18.33
C PHE A 128 18.60 0.26 -19.07
N PHE A 129 17.80 -0.77 -19.37
CA PHE A 129 16.43 -0.60 -19.81
C PHE A 129 15.51 -1.53 -19.03
N ASP A 130 14.60 -0.95 -18.24
CA ASP A 130 13.57 -1.65 -17.47
C ASP A 130 12.21 -1.46 -18.16
N THR A 131 11.67 -2.53 -18.73
CA THR A 131 10.40 -2.47 -19.48
C THR A 131 9.20 -2.12 -18.61
N MET A 132 9.23 -2.45 -17.32
CA MET A 132 8.16 -2.07 -16.36
C MET A 132 8.15 -0.55 -16.13
N LEU A 133 9.30 0.06 -15.92
CA LEU A 133 9.43 1.51 -15.75
C LEU A 133 9.10 2.28 -17.04
N ALA A 134 9.48 1.74 -18.21
CA ALA A 134 9.17 2.34 -19.51
C ALA A 134 7.66 2.34 -19.78
N SER A 135 7.00 1.20 -19.57
CA SER A 135 5.55 1.07 -19.72
C SER A 135 4.80 2.04 -18.80
N TRP A 136 5.18 2.11 -17.52
CA TRP A 136 4.56 3.04 -16.57
C TRP A 136 4.75 4.51 -16.96
N LEU A 137 5.89 4.89 -17.50
CA LEU A 137 6.14 6.27 -17.93
C LEU A 137 5.29 6.64 -19.15
N LEU A 138 5.02 5.67 -20.01
CA LEU A 138 4.14 5.84 -21.18
C LEU A 138 2.67 5.90 -20.76
N ASP A 139 2.25 5.06 -19.83
CA ASP A 139 0.91 5.11 -19.26
C ASP A 139 0.87 4.55 -17.84
N GLU A 140 0.79 5.44 -16.88
CA GLU A 140 0.73 5.13 -15.45
C GLU A 140 -0.61 4.55 -14.99
N ASN A 141 -1.63 4.53 -15.84
CA ASN A 141 -2.96 4.00 -15.52
C ASN A 141 -3.11 2.52 -15.93
N THR A 142 -2.18 1.98 -16.74
CA THR A 142 -2.22 0.59 -17.19
C THR A 142 -1.38 -0.35 -16.30
N PRO A 143 -1.77 -1.64 -16.18
CA PRO A 143 -0.95 -2.62 -15.47
C PRO A 143 0.39 -2.85 -16.17
N ASN A 144 1.48 -2.78 -15.39
CA ASN A 144 2.86 -2.81 -15.92
C ASN A 144 3.56 -4.18 -15.78
N GLY A 145 2.83 -5.25 -15.44
CA GLY A 145 3.42 -6.59 -15.36
C GLY A 145 3.77 -7.15 -16.75
N LEU A 146 4.90 -7.88 -16.86
CA LEU A 146 5.45 -8.35 -18.16
C LEU A 146 4.41 -9.03 -19.05
N LYS A 147 3.59 -9.90 -18.48
CA LYS A 147 2.56 -10.65 -19.24
C LYS A 147 1.50 -9.75 -19.82
N GLN A 148 1.12 -8.71 -19.09
CA GLN A 148 0.15 -7.72 -19.55
C GLN A 148 0.74 -6.87 -20.67
N ILE A 149 1.92 -6.28 -20.45
CA ILE A 149 2.55 -5.43 -21.49
C ILE A 149 2.89 -6.24 -22.75
N THR A 150 3.23 -7.52 -22.60
CA THR A 150 3.44 -8.42 -23.75
C THR A 150 2.15 -8.66 -24.52
N SER A 151 1.05 -8.92 -23.81
CA SER A 151 -0.26 -9.07 -24.44
C SER A 151 -0.69 -7.80 -25.18
N ASP A 152 -0.53 -6.64 -24.54
CA ASP A 152 -0.99 -5.36 -25.09
C ASP A 152 -0.11 -4.87 -26.24
N ASN A 153 1.21 -4.94 -26.10
CA ASN A 153 2.16 -4.44 -27.09
C ASN A 153 2.42 -5.40 -28.25
N LEU A 154 2.47 -6.71 -27.95
CA LEU A 154 2.90 -7.73 -28.91
C LEU A 154 1.77 -8.68 -29.33
N ASN A 155 0.59 -8.56 -28.68
CA ASN A 155 -0.58 -9.44 -28.89
C ASN A 155 -0.25 -10.94 -28.75
N VAL A 156 0.55 -11.29 -27.72
CA VAL A 156 0.98 -12.66 -27.41
C VAL A 156 0.66 -12.99 -25.95
N PRO A 157 -0.10 -14.08 -25.68
CA PRO A 157 -0.25 -14.60 -24.33
C PRO A 157 1.02 -15.31 -23.90
N GLN A 158 1.37 -15.19 -22.60
CA GLN A 158 2.49 -15.91 -22.00
C GLN A 158 2.01 -16.98 -21.02
N THR A 159 2.84 -18.01 -20.79
CA THR A 159 2.63 -19.03 -19.77
C THR A 159 2.60 -18.43 -18.37
N HIS A 160 1.69 -18.87 -17.54
CA HIS A 160 1.60 -18.40 -16.16
C HIS A 160 2.51 -19.24 -15.24
N PHE A 161 3.19 -18.56 -14.29
CA PHE A 161 4.02 -19.19 -13.25
C PHE A 161 3.31 -20.35 -12.55
N GLY A 162 2.02 -20.18 -12.22
CA GLY A 162 1.21 -21.21 -11.59
C GLY A 162 1.09 -22.51 -12.39
N GLU A 163 1.19 -22.46 -13.71
CA GLU A 163 1.10 -23.64 -14.55
C GLU A 163 2.33 -24.54 -14.40
N VAL A 164 3.49 -23.94 -14.13
CA VAL A 164 4.76 -24.66 -13.94
C VAL A 164 4.82 -25.30 -12.55
N ILE A 165 4.58 -24.48 -11.49
CA ILE A 165 4.71 -24.95 -10.10
C ILE A 165 3.59 -25.90 -9.65
N ASN A 166 2.39 -25.81 -10.25
CA ASN A 166 1.29 -26.73 -9.93
C ASN A 166 1.54 -28.16 -10.40
N ASN A 167 2.45 -28.35 -11.37
CA ASN A 167 2.83 -29.67 -11.88
C ASN A 167 3.78 -30.43 -10.93
N VAL A 168 4.31 -29.78 -9.87
CA VAL A 168 5.17 -30.47 -8.90
C VAL A 168 4.36 -31.48 -8.11
N PRO A 169 4.72 -32.80 -8.15
CA PRO A 169 3.99 -33.86 -7.46
C PRO A 169 3.93 -33.66 -5.94
N ALA A 170 2.87 -34.18 -5.32
CA ALA A 170 2.68 -34.08 -3.87
C ALA A 170 3.78 -34.81 -3.09
N GLU A 171 4.30 -35.91 -3.64
CA GLU A 171 5.41 -36.67 -3.08
C GLU A 171 6.69 -35.86 -3.01
N VAL A 172 7.01 -35.12 -4.07
CA VAL A 172 8.16 -34.20 -4.12
C VAL A 172 8.00 -33.10 -3.08
N LYS A 173 6.82 -32.46 -3.00
CA LYS A 173 6.55 -31.45 -1.98
C LYS A 173 6.79 -31.99 -0.56
N LYS A 174 6.34 -33.21 -0.27
CA LYS A 174 6.50 -33.88 1.02
C LYS A 174 7.98 -34.16 1.34
N GLU A 175 8.77 -34.55 0.35
CA GLU A 175 10.22 -34.81 0.50
C GLU A 175 10.96 -33.54 0.98
N PHE A 176 10.53 -32.37 0.49
CA PHE A 176 11.09 -31.06 0.91
C PHE A 176 10.31 -30.40 2.07
N GLY A 177 9.55 -31.17 2.85
CA GLY A 177 8.86 -30.68 4.05
C GLY A 177 7.61 -29.85 3.80
N LEU A 178 7.14 -29.77 2.55
CA LEU A 178 5.93 -29.04 2.20
C LEU A 178 4.69 -29.94 2.33
N LYS A 179 3.57 -29.38 2.78
CA LYS A 179 2.27 -30.06 2.71
C LYS A 179 1.85 -30.21 1.25
N ALA A 180 1.12 -31.30 0.91
CA ALA A 180 0.61 -31.51 -0.44
C ALA A 180 -0.22 -30.32 -0.99
N THR A 181 -0.90 -29.61 -0.09
CA THR A 181 -1.69 -28.40 -0.39
C THR A 181 -0.87 -27.13 -0.57
N ASN A 182 0.41 -27.12 -0.17
CA ASN A 182 1.27 -25.96 -0.31
C ASN A 182 1.68 -25.80 -1.79
N LYS A 183 1.89 -24.54 -2.21
CA LYS A 183 2.53 -24.29 -3.50
C LYS A 183 3.97 -24.76 -3.45
N ALA A 184 4.45 -25.33 -4.56
CA ALA A 184 5.86 -25.59 -4.75
C ALA A 184 6.60 -24.28 -5.05
N THR A 185 7.88 -24.24 -4.77
CA THR A 185 8.81 -23.20 -5.21
C THR A 185 9.46 -23.60 -6.55
N PHE A 186 10.01 -22.65 -7.28
CA PHE A 186 10.55 -22.90 -8.62
C PHE A 186 11.71 -23.91 -8.63
N ASP A 187 12.49 -23.96 -7.56
CA ASP A 187 13.59 -24.91 -7.35
C ASP A 187 13.16 -26.39 -7.30
N LEU A 188 11.87 -26.65 -7.11
CA LEU A 188 11.28 -27.99 -7.12
C LEU A 188 10.70 -28.40 -8.48
N THR A 189 10.81 -27.59 -9.50
CA THR A 189 10.39 -27.89 -10.87
C THR A 189 11.48 -28.65 -11.62
N LEU A 190 11.12 -29.41 -12.68
CA LEU A 190 12.10 -29.99 -13.58
C LEU A 190 12.70 -28.95 -14.53
N ILE A 191 14.00 -29.02 -14.81
CA ILE A 191 14.70 -28.09 -15.69
C ILE A 191 14.04 -28.02 -17.06
N ASP A 192 13.71 -29.17 -17.66
CA ASP A 192 13.13 -29.19 -19.02
C ASP A 192 11.72 -28.57 -19.07
N GLU A 193 10.94 -28.68 -18.00
CA GLU A 193 9.60 -28.08 -17.90
C GLU A 193 9.66 -26.58 -17.61
N SER A 194 10.51 -26.17 -16.67
CA SER A 194 10.61 -24.79 -16.21
C SER A 194 11.41 -23.89 -17.16
N ALA A 195 12.37 -24.43 -17.91
CA ALA A 195 13.17 -23.66 -18.85
C ALA A 195 12.32 -22.97 -19.93
N PHE A 196 11.22 -23.59 -20.36
CA PHE A 196 10.30 -22.95 -21.32
C PHE A 196 9.67 -21.68 -20.77
N TYR A 197 9.23 -21.74 -19.53
CA TYR A 197 8.67 -20.58 -18.82
C TYR A 197 9.75 -19.51 -18.61
N ALA A 198 10.89 -19.89 -18.02
CA ALA A 198 11.98 -18.97 -17.70
C ALA A 198 12.55 -18.26 -18.95
N LEU A 199 12.50 -18.89 -20.11
CA LEU A 199 12.97 -18.31 -21.36
C LEU A 199 11.96 -17.35 -22.00
N ASP A 200 10.67 -17.43 -21.67
CA ASP A 200 9.67 -16.51 -22.18
C ASP A 200 9.89 -15.09 -21.63
N ASP A 201 10.29 -14.97 -20.36
CA ASP A 201 10.41 -13.67 -19.72
C ASP A 201 11.51 -12.80 -20.36
N PRO A 202 12.80 -13.18 -20.52
CA PRO A 202 13.77 -12.34 -21.21
C PRO A 202 13.50 -12.21 -22.72
N PHE A 203 12.90 -13.22 -23.34
CA PHE A 203 12.56 -13.16 -24.77
C PHE A 203 11.52 -12.05 -25.03
N TYR A 204 10.41 -12.05 -24.32
CA TYR A 204 9.38 -11.03 -24.50
C TYR A 204 9.80 -9.67 -23.91
N THR A 205 10.65 -9.65 -22.89
CA THR A 205 11.27 -8.44 -22.38
C THR A 205 12.11 -7.75 -23.46
N TYR A 206 12.90 -8.50 -24.24
CA TYR A 206 13.68 -7.94 -25.35
C TYR A 206 12.80 -7.32 -26.44
N TYR A 207 11.69 -7.97 -26.82
CA TYR A 207 10.77 -7.41 -27.82
C TYR A 207 9.94 -6.25 -27.29
N ASN A 208 9.52 -6.28 -26.04
CA ASN A 208 8.89 -5.13 -25.37
C ASN A 208 9.85 -3.94 -25.26
N TYR A 209 11.14 -4.18 -25.00
CA TYR A 209 12.16 -3.13 -25.04
C TYR A 209 12.16 -2.39 -26.38
N MET A 210 12.23 -3.12 -27.48
CA MET A 210 12.27 -2.51 -28.83
C MET A 210 11.01 -1.66 -29.08
N TYR A 211 9.83 -2.17 -28.67
CA TYR A 211 8.57 -1.47 -28.81
C TYR A 211 8.50 -0.21 -27.93
N LEU A 212 8.80 -0.38 -26.65
CA LEU A 212 8.68 0.70 -25.65
C LEU A 212 9.72 1.81 -25.86
N LEU A 213 10.92 1.49 -26.37
CA LEU A 213 11.93 2.50 -26.71
C LEU A 213 11.42 3.43 -27.83
N ASP A 214 10.85 2.85 -28.88
CA ASP A 214 10.25 3.60 -29.99
C ASP A 214 9.07 4.48 -29.50
N GLU A 215 8.21 3.95 -28.65
CA GLU A 215 7.10 4.70 -28.06
C GLU A 215 7.56 5.84 -27.11
N LEU A 216 8.60 5.61 -26.31
CA LEU A 216 9.20 6.66 -25.47
C LEU A 216 9.75 7.82 -26.28
N GLU A 217 10.41 7.52 -27.40
CA GLU A 217 10.93 8.54 -28.33
C GLU A 217 9.79 9.33 -28.98
N LYS A 218 8.75 8.65 -29.48
CA LYS A 218 7.56 9.28 -30.07
C LYS A 218 6.82 10.19 -29.09
N ASP A 219 6.68 9.75 -27.81
CA ASP A 219 6.00 10.51 -26.78
C ASP A 219 6.89 11.60 -26.14
N GLY A 220 8.21 11.63 -26.49
CA GLY A 220 9.21 12.55 -25.97
C GLY A 220 9.54 12.33 -24.50
N MET A 221 9.37 11.11 -23.99
CA MET A 221 9.64 10.71 -22.61
C MET A 221 11.01 10.05 -22.43
N ASP A 222 11.72 9.72 -23.51
CA ASP A 222 13.04 9.09 -23.53
C ASP A 222 14.06 9.78 -22.62
N LYS A 223 14.13 11.13 -22.65
CA LYS A 223 15.05 11.90 -21.81
C LYS A 223 14.75 11.79 -20.32
N ILE A 224 13.47 11.75 -19.94
CA ILE A 224 13.06 11.57 -18.54
C ILE A 224 13.40 10.14 -18.12
N TYR A 225 13.13 9.17 -18.97
CA TYR A 225 13.42 7.77 -18.74
C TYR A 225 14.92 7.54 -18.45
N PHE A 226 15.80 7.88 -19.38
CA PHE A 226 17.24 7.62 -19.24
C PHE A 226 17.96 8.55 -18.26
N LYS A 227 17.54 9.84 -18.16
CA LYS A 227 18.24 10.82 -17.31
C LYS A 227 17.75 10.89 -15.89
N LYS A 228 16.57 10.31 -15.61
CA LYS A 228 15.97 10.38 -14.28
C LYS A 228 15.51 9.03 -13.76
N MET A 229 14.64 8.30 -14.51
CA MET A 229 14.02 7.08 -13.95
C MET A 229 15.04 5.97 -13.75
N ILE A 230 15.90 5.71 -14.71
CA ILE A 230 16.94 4.69 -14.59
C ILE A 230 17.99 5.07 -13.53
N PRO A 231 18.56 6.28 -13.49
CA PRO A 231 19.45 6.65 -12.39
C PRO A 231 18.80 6.56 -11.00
N PHE A 232 17.52 6.88 -10.90
CA PHE A 232 16.80 6.77 -9.63
C PHE A 232 16.54 5.31 -9.24
N MET A 233 16.28 4.40 -10.20
CA MET A 233 16.21 2.96 -9.93
C MET A 233 17.52 2.45 -9.30
N ILE A 234 18.68 2.90 -9.80
CA ILE A 234 19.98 2.53 -9.23
C ILE A 234 20.14 3.05 -7.79
N VAL A 235 19.69 4.27 -7.52
CA VAL A 235 19.68 4.81 -6.14
C VAL A 235 18.85 3.93 -5.22
N LEU A 236 17.63 3.54 -5.64
CA LEU A 236 16.76 2.68 -4.85
C LEU A 236 17.37 1.29 -4.63
N PHE A 237 17.96 0.70 -5.67
CA PHE A 237 18.73 -0.54 -5.55
C PHE A 237 19.83 -0.45 -4.48
N ASN A 238 20.63 0.62 -4.52
CA ASN A 238 21.71 0.83 -3.56
C ASN A 238 21.18 1.03 -2.13
N MET A 239 20.05 1.71 -1.96
CA MET A 239 19.41 1.89 -0.65
C MET A 239 18.88 0.57 -0.10
N GLU A 240 18.25 -0.25 -0.93
CA GLU A 240 17.76 -1.60 -0.56
C GLU A 240 18.91 -2.51 -0.13
N GLU A 241 19.99 -2.50 -0.87
CA GLU A 241 21.21 -3.29 -0.56
C GLU A 241 21.90 -2.88 0.74
N ARG A 242 21.94 -1.58 1.00
CA ARG A 242 22.58 -1.06 2.22
C ARG A 242 21.78 -1.40 3.47
N GLY A 243 20.45 -1.41 3.36
CA GLY A 243 19.54 -1.58 4.48
C GLY A 243 19.76 -0.52 5.57
N ILE A 244 18.92 -0.52 6.59
CA ILE A 244 19.06 0.35 7.77
C ILE A 244 19.27 -0.49 9.03
N THR A 245 20.32 -0.17 9.78
CA THR A 245 20.64 -0.89 11.02
C THR A 245 19.60 -0.60 12.08
N VAL A 246 19.09 -1.66 12.71
CA VAL A 246 18.12 -1.60 13.81
C VAL A 246 18.83 -2.01 15.10
N ASP A 247 18.58 -1.27 16.17
CA ASP A 247 19.01 -1.64 17.51
C ASP A 247 18.13 -2.79 18.01
N ARG A 248 18.65 -4.01 17.91
CA ARG A 248 17.91 -5.23 18.25
C ARG A 248 17.56 -5.26 19.72
N GLU A 249 18.49 -4.89 20.59
CA GLU A 249 18.26 -4.91 22.04
C GLU A 249 17.15 -3.91 22.41
N ALA A 250 17.22 -2.69 21.86
CA ALA A 250 16.19 -1.68 22.08
C ALA A 250 14.83 -2.09 21.48
N LEU A 251 14.80 -2.82 20.35
CA LEU A 251 13.56 -3.34 19.75
C LEU A 251 12.94 -4.40 20.67
N ASP A 252 13.72 -5.35 21.15
CA ASP A 252 13.26 -6.43 22.03
C ASP A 252 12.74 -5.84 23.36
N GLU A 253 13.47 -4.90 23.95
CA GLU A 253 13.05 -4.17 25.16
C GLU A 253 11.74 -3.41 24.93
N MET A 254 11.64 -2.69 23.81
CA MET A 254 10.41 -1.97 23.45
C MET A 254 9.22 -2.91 23.27
N ASN A 255 9.43 -4.08 22.66
CA ASN A 255 8.39 -5.10 22.47
C ASN A 255 7.88 -5.63 23.82
N VAL A 256 8.78 -5.90 24.75
CA VAL A 256 8.42 -6.34 26.12
C VAL A 256 7.64 -5.25 26.84
N ASN A 257 8.14 -4.02 26.83
CA ASN A 257 7.52 -2.91 27.55
C ASN A 257 6.13 -2.57 27.00
N ILE A 258 5.96 -2.50 25.68
CA ILE A 258 4.65 -2.21 25.08
C ILE A 258 3.64 -3.32 25.36
N THR A 259 4.07 -4.58 25.37
CA THR A 259 3.20 -5.71 25.71
C THR A 259 2.72 -5.61 27.15
N LYS A 260 3.63 -5.33 28.07
CA LYS A 260 3.32 -5.14 29.50
C LYS A 260 2.37 -3.96 29.73
N ASP A 261 2.58 -2.83 29.05
CA ASP A 261 1.70 -1.66 29.19
C ASP A 261 0.30 -1.94 28.62
N MET A 262 0.21 -2.71 27.52
CA MET A 262 -1.07 -3.16 26.99
C MET A 262 -1.81 -4.09 27.97
N GLU A 263 -1.09 -4.99 28.64
CA GLU A 263 -1.65 -5.87 29.67
C GLU A 263 -2.16 -5.06 30.88
N ASN A 264 -1.38 -4.09 31.34
CA ASN A 264 -1.79 -3.19 32.43
C ASN A 264 -3.05 -2.39 32.06
N LEU A 265 -3.10 -1.80 30.86
CA LEU A 265 -4.28 -1.07 30.38
C LEU A 265 -5.52 -1.97 30.29
N LEU A 266 -5.35 -3.21 29.84
CA LEU A 266 -6.44 -4.18 29.80
C LEU A 266 -6.92 -4.56 31.20
N TYR A 267 -5.99 -4.74 32.14
CA TYR A 267 -6.30 -4.99 33.55
C TYR A 267 -7.11 -3.82 34.15
N ASP A 268 -6.64 -2.58 34.00
CA ASP A 268 -7.32 -1.39 34.51
C ASP A 268 -8.73 -1.24 33.93
N MET A 269 -8.88 -1.47 32.62
CA MET A 269 -10.20 -1.46 31.97
C MET A 269 -11.12 -2.56 32.50
N THR A 270 -10.57 -3.75 32.78
CA THR A 270 -11.32 -4.89 33.34
C THR A 270 -11.76 -4.60 34.76
N GLU A 271 -10.91 -3.98 35.60
CA GLU A 271 -11.29 -3.52 36.96
C GLU A 271 -12.42 -2.49 36.91
N ILE A 272 -12.36 -1.50 36.02
CA ILE A 272 -13.42 -0.49 35.84
C ILE A 272 -14.74 -1.14 35.40
N LEU A 273 -14.65 -2.11 34.48
CA LEU A 273 -15.84 -2.78 33.94
C LEU A 273 -16.41 -3.83 34.90
N GLY A 274 -15.53 -4.54 35.60
CA GLY A 274 -15.85 -5.64 36.51
C GLY A 274 -16.00 -7.00 35.84
N VAL A 275 -15.71 -7.10 34.51
CA VAL A 275 -15.76 -8.33 33.73
C VAL A 275 -14.68 -8.33 32.65
N GLU A 276 -14.19 -9.49 32.31
CA GLU A 276 -13.24 -9.65 31.18
C GLU A 276 -13.94 -9.39 29.85
N PHE A 277 -13.22 -8.77 28.93
CA PHE A 277 -13.71 -8.46 27.58
C PHE A 277 -12.57 -8.41 26.58
N ASN A 278 -12.90 -8.50 25.30
CA ASN A 278 -11.94 -8.32 24.21
C ASN A 278 -11.94 -6.86 23.72
N PRO A 279 -10.87 -6.07 23.96
CA PRO A 279 -10.78 -4.66 23.55
C PRO A 279 -10.79 -4.46 22.03
N ASN A 280 -10.58 -5.52 21.25
CA ASN A 280 -10.66 -5.51 19.78
C ASN A 280 -12.05 -5.91 19.24
N SER A 281 -12.96 -6.38 20.11
CA SER A 281 -14.33 -6.74 19.72
C SER A 281 -15.23 -5.51 19.72
N ASN A 282 -15.50 -4.95 18.54
CA ASN A 282 -16.44 -3.84 18.41
C ASN A 282 -17.85 -4.16 18.93
N GLN A 283 -18.29 -5.41 18.85
CA GLN A 283 -19.60 -5.82 19.35
C GLN A 283 -19.63 -5.75 20.89
N GLN A 284 -18.61 -6.28 21.57
CA GLN A 284 -18.50 -6.15 23.03
C GLN A 284 -18.40 -4.69 23.45
N LEU A 285 -17.58 -3.89 22.74
CA LEU A 285 -17.49 -2.45 23.01
C LEU A 285 -18.81 -1.71 22.79
N GLN A 286 -19.63 -2.09 21.79
CA GLN A 286 -20.95 -1.51 21.59
C GLN A 286 -21.90 -1.83 22.73
N ALA A 287 -21.87 -3.06 23.24
CA ALA A 287 -22.66 -3.47 24.40
C ALA A 287 -22.19 -2.73 25.66
N ILE A 288 -20.91 -2.65 25.92
CA ILE A 288 -20.28 -1.99 27.07
C ILE A 288 -20.54 -0.48 27.05
N LEU A 289 -20.31 0.19 25.94
CA LEU A 289 -20.37 1.64 25.86
C LEU A 289 -21.80 2.17 25.74
N PHE A 290 -22.65 1.48 24.97
CA PHE A 290 -23.96 2.00 24.54
C PHE A 290 -25.14 1.13 24.93
N GLY A 291 -24.92 -0.03 25.55
CA GLY A 291 -25.98 -1.02 25.78
C GLY A 291 -26.56 -1.62 24.50
N TYR A 292 -25.82 -1.48 23.40
CA TYR A 292 -26.28 -1.94 22.09
C TYR A 292 -25.83 -3.38 21.83
N VAL A 293 -26.82 -4.27 21.69
CA VAL A 293 -26.61 -5.66 21.30
C VAL A 293 -27.30 -5.89 19.95
N LYS A 294 -26.54 -6.38 18.98
CA LYS A 294 -27.10 -6.76 17.68
C LYS A 294 -28.03 -7.96 17.87
N ASP A 295 -29.19 -7.95 17.22
CA ASP A 295 -30.13 -9.07 17.24
C ASP A 295 -29.44 -10.39 16.90
N ILE A 296 -29.32 -11.26 17.91
CA ILE A 296 -28.77 -12.60 17.74
C ILE A 296 -29.95 -13.54 17.46
N LYS A 297 -29.99 -14.06 16.26
CA LYS A 297 -31.05 -14.97 15.83
C LYS A 297 -30.97 -16.30 16.59
N LYS A 298 -32.12 -16.77 17.04
CA LYS A 298 -32.24 -18.10 17.65
C LYS A 298 -31.84 -19.19 16.65
N PRO A 299 -31.29 -20.31 17.12
CA PRO A 299 -30.92 -21.45 16.26
C PRO A 299 -32.09 -22.03 15.41
N ASP A 300 -33.32 -21.88 15.85
CA ASP A 300 -34.54 -22.30 15.16
C ASP A 300 -35.16 -21.23 14.24
N GLU A 301 -34.69 -20.00 14.30
CA GLU A 301 -35.18 -18.89 13.51
C GLU A 301 -34.69 -19.00 12.05
N VAL A 302 -35.63 -18.91 11.11
CA VAL A 302 -35.30 -18.97 9.68
C VAL A 302 -34.40 -17.81 9.26
N ASN A 303 -33.26 -18.15 8.65
CA ASN A 303 -32.38 -17.15 8.05
C ASN A 303 -33.01 -16.65 6.74
N PRO A 304 -33.41 -15.35 6.64
CA PRO A 304 -34.07 -14.83 5.44
C PRO A 304 -33.27 -14.98 4.15
N LYS A 305 -31.92 -15.05 4.26
CA LYS A 305 -31.04 -15.21 3.11
C LYS A 305 -30.93 -16.66 2.64
N LYS A 306 -31.14 -17.63 3.55
CA LYS A 306 -30.99 -19.06 3.25
C LYS A 306 -32.33 -19.77 3.13
N GLY A 307 -33.41 -19.16 3.62
CA GLY A 307 -34.75 -19.77 3.66
C GLY A 307 -34.92 -20.90 4.66
N ILE A 308 -33.87 -21.23 5.43
CA ILE A 308 -33.83 -22.30 6.43
C ILE A 308 -33.17 -21.84 7.71
N SER A 309 -33.49 -22.44 8.85
CA SER A 309 -32.82 -22.16 10.12
C SER A 309 -31.47 -22.89 10.21
N PRO A 310 -30.55 -22.45 11.09
CA PRO A 310 -29.31 -23.17 11.39
C PRO A 310 -29.53 -24.62 11.79
N ILE A 311 -30.62 -24.92 12.50
CA ILE A 311 -31.00 -26.28 12.86
C ILE A 311 -31.40 -27.11 11.62
N GLN A 312 -32.19 -26.51 10.72
CA GLN A 312 -32.53 -27.16 9.46
C GLN A 312 -31.30 -27.41 8.59
N GLU A 313 -30.37 -26.45 8.54
CA GLU A 313 -29.10 -26.63 7.81
C GLU A 313 -28.27 -27.81 8.36
N ILE A 314 -28.22 -27.99 9.68
CA ILE A 314 -27.56 -29.16 10.30
C ILE A 314 -28.25 -30.44 9.88
N ARG A 315 -29.60 -30.50 9.92
CA ARG A 315 -30.36 -31.67 9.51
C ARG A 315 -30.12 -32.01 8.05
N GLU A 316 -30.34 -31.07 7.13
CA GLU A 316 -30.12 -31.27 5.69
C GLU A 316 -28.69 -31.73 5.35
N LYS A 317 -27.71 -31.25 6.11
CA LYS A 317 -26.29 -31.59 5.90
C LYS A 317 -25.93 -32.98 6.34
N TYR A 318 -26.56 -33.52 7.38
CA TYR A 318 -26.10 -34.75 8.06
C TYR A 318 -27.14 -35.88 8.08
N GLU A 319 -28.44 -35.59 7.93
CA GLU A 319 -29.50 -36.60 7.89
C GLU A 319 -29.29 -37.57 6.71
N GLY A 320 -29.40 -38.85 6.96
CA GLY A 320 -29.23 -39.91 5.94
C GLY A 320 -27.76 -40.26 5.57
N LYS A 321 -26.74 -39.59 6.13
CA LYS A 321 -25.35 -39.93 5.86
C LYS A 321 -24.88 -41.14 6.68
N LYS A 322 -24.17 -42.07 6.04
CA LYS A 322 -23.74 -43.41 6.56
C LYS A 322 -23.04 -43.37 7.93
N ASN A 323 -22.42 -42.27 8.31
CA ASN A 323 -21.65 -42.12 9.57
C ASN A 323 -22.33 -41.17 10.58
N TRP A 324 -23.60 -40.78 10.36
CA TRP A 324 -24.33 -39.85 11.22
C TRP A 324 -25.59 -40.48 11.75
N THR A 325 -25.65 -40.63 13.10
CA THR A 325 -26.85 -41.06 13.80
C THR A 325 -27.69 -39.87 14.24
N GLU A 326 -28.99 -40.05 14.46
CA GLU A 326 -29.86 -39.03 14.98
C GLU A 326 -29.32 -38.46 16.31
N GLU A 327 -28.75 -39.30 17.16
CA GLU A 327 -28.11 -38.87 18.41
C GLU A 327 -26.98 -37.86 18.20
N ARG A 328 -26.14 -38.06 17.16
CA ARG A 328 -25.05 -37.13 16.79
C ARG A 328 -25.59 -35.83 16.20
N ILE A 329 -26.68 -35.88 15.47
CA ILE A 329 -27.37 -34.70 14.94
C ILE A 329 -27.96 -33.89 16.09
N GLN A 330 -28.66 -34.55 17.01
CA GLN A 330 -29.26 -33.90 18.20
C GLN A 330 -28.16 -33.28 19.09
N LYS A 331 -27.03 -33.97 19.26
CA LYS A 331 -25.89 -33.38 19.99
C LYS A 331 -25.40 -32.10 19.36
N LYS A 332 -25.25 -32.03 18.02
CA LYS A 332 -24.85 -30.78 17.32
C LYS A 332 -25.89 -29.67 17.48
N ILE A 333 -27.16 -30.01 17.47
CA ILE A 333 -28.25 -29.05 17.72
C ILE A 333 -28.19 -28.53 19.16
N ALA A 334 -27.96 -29.42 20.14
CA ALA A 334 -27.79 -29.04 21.54
C ALA A 334 -26.55 -28.13 21.73
N ASP A 335 -25.42 -28.49 21.09
CA ASP A 335 -24.21 -27.65 21.12
C ASP A 335 -24.47 -26.24 20.53
N LEU A 336 -25.31 -26.14 19.49
CA LEU A 336 -25.68 -24.86 18.89
C LEU A 336 -26.55 -24.02 19.83
N TRP A 337 -27.50 -24.64 20.55
CA TRP A 337 -28.31 -23.96 21.57
C TRP A 337 -27.46 -23.52 22.76
N ALA A 338 -26.57 -24.38 23.26
CA ALA A 338 -25.66 -24.04 24.35
C ALA A 338 -24.79 -22.84 24.00
N LYS A 339 -24.25 -22.79 22.76
CA LYS A 339 -23.49 -21.64 22.27
C LYS A 339 -24.34 -20.36 22.16
N TYR A 340 -25.61 -20.46 21.76
CA TYR A 340 -26.54 -19.33 21.73
C TYR A 340 -26.77 -18.77 23.13
N ASP A 341 -27.08 -19.66 24.10
CA ASP A 341 -27.36 -19.26 25.49
C ASP A 341 -26.12 -18.65 26.16
N GLU A 342 -24.94 -19.22 25.93
CA GLU A 342 -23.65 -18.68 26.38
C GLU A 342 -23.44 -17.26 25.81
N THR A 343 -23.62 -17.08 24.50
CA THR A 343 -23.48 -15.78 23.85
C THR A 343 -24.44 -14.74 24.41
N ILE A 344 -25.71 -15.09 24.58
CA ILE A 344 -26.73 -14.19 25.17
C ILE A 344 -26.37 -13.83 26.60
N GLY A 345 -25.88 -14.80 27.40
CA GLY A 345 -25.41 -14.58 28.76
C GLY A 345 -24.25 -13.57 28.81
N GLU A 346 -23.24 -13.72 27.95
CA GLU A 346 -22.11 -12.77 27.85
C GLU A 346 -22.59 -11.35 27.51
N TRP A 347 -23.46 -11.20 26.49
CA TRP A 347 -23.97 -9.88 26.11
C TRP A 347 -24.75 -9.19 27.24
N LYS A 348 -25.55 -9.93 27.99
CA LYS A 348 -26.27 -9.41 29.13
C LYS A 348 -25.32 -8.86 30.18
N VAL A 349 -24.24 -9.57 30.47
CA VAL A 349 -23.21 -9.15 31.42
C VAL A 349 -22.55 -7.84 30.96
N PHE A 350 -22.20 -7.70 29.68
CA PHE A 350 -21.62 -6.46 29.17
C PHE A 350 -22.55 -5.26 29.22
N VAL A 351 -23.86 -5.44 28.97
CA VAL A 351 -24.84 -4.36 29.06
C VAL A 351 -25.06 -3.95 30.52
N GLU A 352 -25.20 -4.91 31.45
CA GLU A 352 -25.41 -4.65 32.86
C GLU A 352 -24.22 -3.94 33.51
N ASN A 353 -23.00 -4.29 33.12
CA ASN A 353 -21.77 -3.65 33.59
C ASN A 353 -21.33 -2.48 32.73
N GLY A 354 -22.07 -2.09 31.71
CA GLY A 354 -21.72 -1.04 30.76
C GLY A 354 -21.96 0.40 31.27
N PHE A 355 -21.74 1.37 30.39
CA PHE A 355 -21.75 2.80 30.72
C PHE A 355 -22.98 3.55 30.20
N ASP A 356 -23.79 2.93 29.35
CA ASP A 356 -25.02 3.50 28.76
C ASP A 356 -24.81 4.93 28.22
N PHE A 357 -23.78 5.12 27.40
CA PHE A 357 -23.56 6.38 26.72
C PHE A 357 -24.54 6.55 25.54
N LYS A 358 -24.87 7.80 25.23
CA LYS A 358 -25.51 8.10 23.93
C LYS A 358 -24.45 8.02 22.84
N PRO A 359 -24.71 7.26 21.73
CA PRO A 359 -23.79 7.21 20.60
C PRO A 359 -23.47 8.60 20.06
N THR A 360 -22.19 8.85 19.76
CA THR A 360 -21.74 10.10 19.15
C THR A 360 -21.86 10.05 17.63
N SER A 361 -21.77 8.85 17.07
CA SER A 361 -21.96 8.54 15.65
C SER A 361 -22.45 7.10 15.49
N THR A 362 -22.98 6.79 14.32
CA THR A 362 -23.42 5.44 13.97
C THR A 362 -22.66 4.94 12.75
N THR A 363 -22.48 3.64 12.69
CA THR A 363 -21.93 2.96 11.50
C THR A 363 -22.94 3.03 10.35
N SER A 364 -22.53 2.72 9.14
CA SER A 364 -23.41 2.62 7.96
C SER A 364 -24.55 1.59 8.13
N ALA A 365 -24.38 0.64 9.04
CA ALA A 365 -25.40 -0.36 9.41
C ALA A 365 -26.34 0.11 10.54
N GLY A 366 -26.23 1.38 10.99
CA GLY A 366 -27.04 1.96 12.06
C GLY A 366 -26.62 1.59 13.48
N ALA A 367 -25.59 0.77 13.67
CA ALA A 367 -25.06 0.46 14.99
C ALA A 367 -24.19 1.62 15.54
N PRO A 368 -24.08 1.81 16.87
CA PRO A 368 -23.19 2.79 17.46
C PRO A 368 -21.73 2.60 17.02
N SER A 369 -21.02 3.69 16.69
CA SER A 369 -19.60 3.61 16.33
C SER A 369 -18.71 3.55 17.57
N THR A 370 -17.69 2.68 17.55
CA THR A 370 -16.65 2.54 18.57
C THR A 370 -15.27 2.94 18.03
N ASP A 371 -15.24 3.76 16.98
CA ASP A 371 -14.01 4.27 16.38
C ASP A 371 -13.27 5.25 17.32
N SER A 372 -12.01 5.53 16.97
CA SER A 372 -11.17 6.42 17.77
C SER A 372 -11.77 7.83 17.94
N ALA A 373 -12.53 8.34 16.96
CA ALA A 373 -13.16 9.65 17.05
C ALA A 373 -14.33 9.65 18.04
N SER A 374 -15.15 8.58 18.00
CA SER A 374 -16.24 8.38 18.96
C SER A 374 -15.71 8.19 20.39
N LEU A 375 -14.69 7.36 20.57
CA LEU A 375 -14.03 7.14 21.84
C LEU A 375 -13.40 8.43 22.39
N TRP A 376 -12.71 9.19 21.52
CA TRP A 376 -12.13 10.48 21.91
C TRP A 376 -13.20 11.47 22.35
N THR A 377 -14.30 11.56 21.60
CA THR A 377 -15.43 12.42 21.98
C THR A 377 -16.03 12.03 23.33
N LEU A 378 -16.14 10.72 23.62
CA LEU A 378 -16.64 10.22 24.89
C LEU A 378 -15.64 10.48 26.03
N SER A 379 -14.35 10.32 25.81
CA SER A 379 -13.29 10.53 26.80
C SER A 379 -13.11 11.99 27.22
N HIS A 380 -13.65 12.96 26.47
CA HIS A 380 -13.58 14.40 26.76
C HIS A 380 -14.92 15.02 27.24
N LYS A 381 -15.94 14.17 27.48
CA LYS A 381 -17.21 14.64 27.99
C LYS A 381 -17.26 14.62 29.53
N GLU A 382 -17.84 15.65 30.09
CA GLU A 382 -18.12 15.70 31.52
C GLU A 382 -19.48 15.06 31.86
N TYR A 383 -19.50 14.20 32.87
CA TYR A 383 -20.68 13.53 33.34
C TYR A 383 -20.84 13.65 34.87
N LYS A 384 -22.06 13.86 35.35
CA LYS A 384 -22.36 13.92 36.80
C LYS A 384 -22.48 12.51 37.41
N VAL A 385 -22.92 11.52 36.64
CA VAL A 385 -23.15 10.15 37.12
C VAL A 385 -21.81 9.43 37.24
N LYS A 386 -21.57 8.78 38.38
CA LYS A 386 -20.30 8.08 38.69
C LYS A 386 -19.93 7.06 37.58
N ARG A 387 -20.87 6.17 37.24
CA ARG A 387 -20.63 5.12 36.21
C ARG A 387 -20.23 5.70 34.86
N LYS A 388 -20.82 6.83 34.45
CA LYS A 388 -20.42 7.52 33.21
C LYS A 388 -19.05 8.19 33.30
N ARG A 389 -18.59 8.64 34.47
CA ARG A 389 -17.22 9.14 34.69
C ARG A 389 -16.21 8.00 34.57
N GLU A 390 -16.52 6.84 35.15
CA GLU A 390 -15.73 5.62 34.98
C GLU A 390 -15.65 5.21 33.49
N GLY A 391 -16.75 5.36 32.75
CA GLY A 391 -16.76 5.13 31.29
C GLY A 391 -15.92 6.12 30.49
N VAL A 392 -15.77 7.38 30.92
CA VAL A 392 -14.83 8.37 30.34
C VAL A 392 -13.40 7.89 30.53
N GLU A 393 -13.03 7.44 31.70
CA GLU A 393 -11.73 6.87 32.02
C GLU A 393 -11.48 5.61 31.18
N PHE A 394 -12.42 4.67 31.12
CA PHE A 394 -12.39 3.49 30.28
C PHE A 394 -12.13 3.85 28.80
N CYS A 395 -12.82 4.85 28.24
CA CYS A 395 -12.60 5.30 26.87
C CYS A 395 -11.18 5.85 26.66
N SER A 396 -10.61 6.54 27.63
CA SER A 396 -9.24 7.06 27.59
C SER A 396 -8.21 5.91 27.57
N LEU A 397 -8.37 4.93 28.47
CA LEU A 397 -7.51 3.74 28.52
C LEU A 397 -7.63 2.90 27.23
N LEU A 398 -8.84 2.74 26.69
CA LEU A 398 -9.08 2.02 25.46
C LEU A 398 -8.42 2.71 24.23
N LEU A 399 -8.43 4.04 24.19
CA LEU A 399 -7.71 4.80 23.14
C LEU A 399 -6.22 4.55 23.21
N GLU A 400 -5.65 4.57 24.41
CA GLU A 400 -4.22 4.29 24.60
C GLU A 400 -3.87 2.84 24.26
N TYR A 401 -4.67 1.87 24.72
CA TYR A 401 -4.52 0.47 24.34
C TYR A 401 -4.51 0.29 22.80
N LYS A 402 -5.50 0.88 22.11
CA LYS A 402 -5.57 0.82 20.64
C LYS A 402 -4.37 1.48 19.97
N ARG A 403 -3.83 2.56 20.54
CA ARG A 403 -2.60 3.23 20.07
C ARG A 403 -1.40 2.28 20.17
N LEU A 404 -1.20 1.67 21.34
CA LEU A 404 -0.10 0.74 21.57
C LEU A 404 -0.22 -0.54 20.73
N ALA A 405 -1.42 -1.11 20.62
CA ALA A 405 -1.67 -2.27 19.77
C ALA A 405 -1.32 -2.01 18.31
N LYS A 406 -1.69 -0.83 17.79
CA LYS A 406 -1.32 -0.42 16.43
C LYS A 406 0.20 -0.23 16.30
N LEU A 407 0.83 0.38 17.28
CA LEU A 407 2.29 0.61 17.27
C LEU A 407 3.05 -0.72 17.26
N LYS A 408 2.64 -1.66 18.14
CA LYS A 408 3.21 -3.00 18.20
C LYS A 408 3.05 -3.72 16.87
N SER A 409 1.83 -3.94 16.41
CA SER A 409 1.55 -4.75 15.23
C SER A 409 2.11 -4.14 13.94
N ALA A 410 1.99 -2.82 13.76
CA ALA A 410 2.39 -2.17 12.50
C ALA A 410 3.90 -1.93 12.37
N PHE A 411 4.61 -1.75 13.48
CA PHE A 411 6.01 -1.35 13.42
C PHE A 411 6.96 -2.30 14.16
N ILE A 412 6.64 -2.73 15.39
CA ILE A 412 7.55 -3.59 16.14
C ILE A 412 7.59 -4.99 15.52
N ASP A 413 6.43 -5.68 15.46
CA ASP A 413 6.33 -7.02 14.87
C ASP A 413 6.73 -6.99 13.38
N GLY A 414 6.43 -5.88 12.68
CA GLY A 414 6.81 -5.66 11.31
C GLY A 414 8.31 -5.51 11.09
N LEU A 415 9.00 -4.74 11.92
CA LEU A 415 10.46 -4.62 11.86
C LEU A 415 11.13 -5.96 12.17
N GLU A 416 10.65 -6.66 13.20
CA GLU A 416 11.18 -7.95 13.57
C GLU A 416 11.13 -8.95 12.41
N SER A 417 10.03 -8.97 11.66
CA SER A 417 9.86 -9.84 10.48
C SER A 417 10.74 -9.46 9.28
N GLN A 418 11.30 -8.25 9.27
CA GLN A 418 12.13 -7.69 8.19
C GLN A 418 13.61 -7.56 8.58
N LEU A 419 13.96 -7.99 9.79
CA LEU A 419 15.36 -8.04 10.22
C LEU A 419 16.07 -9.24 9.64
N TYR A 420 17.16 -8.97 8.94
CA TYR A 420 18.03 -9.98 8.38
C TYR A 420 19.20 -10.33 9.32
N ASP A 421 19.97 -11.36 8.97
CA ASP A 421 21.11 -11.84 9.77
C ASP A 421 22.19 -10.78 9.96
N ASP A 422 22.26 -9.77 9.10
CA ASP A 422 23.19 -8.64 9.22
C ASP A 422 22.75 -7.54 10.21
N GLY A 423 21.63 -7.75 10.90
CA GLY A 423 21.05 -6.81 11.87
C GLY A 423 20.40 -5.58 11.22
N LYS A 424 20.07 -5.65 9.94
CA LYS A 424 19.45 -4.56 9.21
C LYS A 424 18.06 -4.91 8.69
N ALA A 425 17.25 -3.89 8.50
CA ALA A 425 16.01 -3.99 7.75
C ALA A 425 16.26 -3.58 6.29
N HIS A 426 15.95 -4.47 5.34
CA HIS A 426 16.05 -4.22 3.92
C HIS A 426 14.66 -3.98 3.36
N CYS A 427 14.37 -2.70 3.07
CA CYS A 427 13.07 -2.29 2.55
C CYS A 427 13.02 -2.47 1.04
N SER A 428 11.87 -2.79 0.48
CA SER A 428 11.65 -2.69 -0.96
C SER A 428 11.03 -1.34 -1.32
N PHE A 429 11.69 -0.57 -2.17
CA PHE A 429 11.20 0.72 -2.66
C PHE A 429 10.53 0.54 -4.04
N ASN A 430 9.22 0.60 -4.08
CA ASN A 430 8.49 0.55 -5.34
C ASN A 430 8.44 1.92 -6.01
N GLN A 431 9.23 2.12 -7.07
CA GLN A 431 9.34 3.38 -7.80
C GLN A 431 8.03 3.80 -8.48
N ILE A 432 7.18 2.84 -8.83
CA ILE A 432 5.93 3.02 -9.57
C ILE A 432 4.70 2.49 -8.82
N GLY A 433 4.82 2.27 -7.52
CA GLY A 433 3.78 1.63 -6.67
C GLY A 433 2.45 2.35 -6.62
N THR A 434 2.44 3.66 -6.84
CA THR A 434 1.24 4.46 -6.97
C THR A 434 1.48 5.63 -7.92
N THR A 435 0.44 6.11 -8.56
CA THR A 435 0.50 7.33 -9.39
C THR A 435 0.84 8.58 -8.58
N SER A 436 0.55 8.56 -7.26
CA SER A 436 0.82 9.65 -6.30
C SER A 436 1.84 9.29 -5.20
N GLY A 437 2.27 8.02 -5.07
CA GLY A 437 3.14 7.54 -4.00
C GLY A 437 2.42 7.24 -2.66
N ARG A 438 1.08 7.04 -2.66
CA ARG A 438 0.26 6.78 -1.46
C ARG A 438 -0.31 5.35 -1.44
N ILE A 439 -0.76 4.89 -0.25
CA ILE A 439 -1.30 3.54 0.01
C ILE A 439 -2.79 3.51 -0.27
N SER A 440 -3.26 2.43 -0.94
CA SER A 440 -4.67 2.16 -1.25
C SER A 440 -5.35 1.35 -0.14
N CYS A 441 -6.64 1.61 0.17
CA CYS A 441 -7.38 1.02 1.30
C CYS A 441 -8.87 0.86 1.01
N ILE A 442 -9.58 0.03 1.83
CA ILE A 442 -11.03 -0.10 1.78
C ILE A 442 -11.70 0.39 3.08
N GLU A 443 -12.96 0.84 2.98
CA GLU A 443 -13.69 1.43 4.09
C GLU A 443 -13.97 0.39 5.18
N GLU A 444 -13.95 0.82 6.43
CA GLU A 444 -13.94 -0.01 7.65
C GLU A 444 -15.06 -1.05 7.76
N ASN A 445 -16.23 -0.79 7.19
CA ASN A 445 -17.40 -1.68 7.27
C ASN A 445 -17.55 -2.59 6.03
N GLN A 446 -16.64 -2.53 5.07
CA GLN A 446 -16.71 -3.41 3.91
C GLN A 446 -16.49 -4.87 4.31
N LEU A 447 -17.30 -5.75 3.77
CA LEU A 447 -17.37 -7.14 4.20
C LEU A 447 -16.31 -8.00 3.53
N VAL A 448 -15.35 -8.50 4.29
CA VAL A 448 -14.34 -9.47 3.85
C VAL A 448 -14.91 -10.90 4.01
N GLN A 449 -14.68 -11.75 3.03
CA GLN A 449 -15.05 -13.17 3.12
C GLN A 449 -14.02 -13.97 3.93
N VAL A 450 -14.33 -14.24 5.19
CA VAL A 450 -13.53 -15.06 6.10
C VAL A 450 -14.05 -16.50 6.08
N TYR A 451 -13.16 -17.48 5.87
CA TYR A 451 -13.52 -18.89 5.63
C TYR A 451 -14.37 -19.50 6.75
N SER A 452 -14.02 -19.25 8.00
CA SER A 452 -14.71 -19.82 9.18
C SER A 452 -15.83 -18.95 9.74
N ARG A 453 -15.89 -17.65 9.36
CA ARG A 453 -16.76 -16.63 9.98
C ARG A 453 -17.75 -15.99 8.99
N GLY A 454 -17.66 -16.34 7.68
CA GLY A 454 -18.51 -15.74 6.65
C GLY A 454 -18.09 -14.32 6.27
N GLU A 455 -19.07 -13.46 5.96
CA GLU A 455 -18.81 -12.04 5.64
C GLU A 455 -18.59 -11.22 6.93
N VAL A 456 -17.38 -10.72 7.14
CA VAL A 456 -16.94 -9.95 8.31
C VAL A 456 -16.49 -8.56 7.87
N PRO A 457 -16.93 -7.44 8.52
CA PRO A 457 -16.37 -6.12 8.24
C PRO A 457 -14.85 -6.12 8.38
N ILE A 458 -14.13 -5.43 7.47
CA ILE A 458 -12.66 -5.48 7.45
C ILE A 458 -12.03 -5.08 8.79
N LYS A 459 -12.60 -4.11 9.48
CA LYS A 459 -12.16 -3.70 10.84
C LYS A 459 -12.30 -4.78 11.91
N ASN A 460 -13.08 -5.84 11.65
CA ASN A 460 -13.33 -6.95 12.56
C ASN A 460 -12.63 -8.24 12.10
N VAL A 461 -11.84 -8.19 11.04
CA VAL A 461 -10.95 -9.27 10.62
C VAL A 461 -9.77 -9.32 11.58
N GLU A 462 -9.36 -10.51 11.96
CA GLU A 462 -8.29 -10.73 12.94
C GLU A 462 -7.08 -11.37 12.27
N VAL A 463 -5.89 -11.09 12.83
CA VAL A 463 -4.66 -11.77 12.42
C VAL A 463 -4.82 -13.28 12.67
N GLY A 464 -4.56 -14.07 11.65
CA GLY A 464 -4.77 -15.53 11.70
C GLY A 464 -6.07 -15.99 11.07
N ASP A 465 -7.04 -15.10 10.81
CA ASP A 465 -8.22 -15.43 10.02
C ASP A 465 -7.82 -15.97 8.64
N LEU A 466 -8.60 -16.93 8.15
CA LEU A 466 -8.45 -17.44 6.79
C LEU A 466 -9.42 -16.72 5.87
N VAL A 467 -8.94 -15.97 4.88
CA VAL A 467 -9.75 -15.21 3.94
C VAL A 467 -9.76 -15.83 2.55
N TYR A 468 -10.87 -15.64 1.85
CA TYR A 468 -10.94 -16.04 0.44
C TYR A 468 -10.17 -15.05 -0.42
N CYS A 469 -9.34 -15.58 -1.30
CA CYS A 469 -8.52 -14.88 -2.26
C CYS A 469 -8.83 -15.38 -3.67
N LYS A 470 -8.37 -14.67 -4.70
CA LYS A 470 -8.41 -15.13 -6.09
C LYS A 470 -7.02 -15.50 -6.58
N LEU A 471 -6.94 -16.55 -7.38
CA LEU A 471 -5.73 -16.84 -8.13
C LEU A 471 -5.66 -15.89 -9.33
N ARG A 472 -4.58 -15.13 -9.45
CA ARG A 472 -4.39 -14.23 -10.58
C ARG A 472 -4.39 -14.96 -11.93
N SER A 473 -3.86 -16.18 -11.95
CA SER A 473 -3.85 -17.06 -13.14
C SER A 473 -5.23 -17.59 -13.52
N ASN A 474 -6.18 -17.61 -12.58
CA ASN A 474 -7.57 -17.99 -12.83
C ASN A 474 -8.49 -17.24 -11.86
N PRO A 475 -9.01 -16.04 -12.23
CA PRO A 475 -9.84 -15.22 -11.36
C PRO A 475 -11.17 -15.85 -10.93
N HIS A 476 -11.58 -16.94 -11.59
CA HIS A 476 -12.76 -17.71 -11.21
C HIS A 476 -12.48 -18.70 -10.06
N THR A 477 -11.21 -19.01 -9.78
CA THR A 477 -10.81 -19.94 -8.73
C THR A 477 -10.56 -19.23 -7.40
N ASN A 478 -11.25 -19.68 -6.35
CA ASN A 478 -10.99 -19.21 -4.99
C ASN A 478 -9.82 -19.99 -4.36
N ALA A 479 -8.96 -19.27 -3.66
CA ALA A 479 -7.96 -19.80 -2.76
C ALA A 479 -8.26 -19.31 -1.33
N ILE A 480 -7.71 -19.96 -0.32
CA ILE A 480 -7.85 -19.54 1.07
C ILE A 480 -6.45 -19.25 1.58
N ARG A 481 -6.28 -18.07 2.18
CA ARG A 481 -4.99 -17.61 2.72
C ARG A 481 -5.17 -16.97 4.08
N LYS A 482 -4.11 -17.02 4.87
CA LYS A 482 -4.07 -16.48 6.22
C LYS A 482 -3.89 -14.97 6.18
N VAL A 483 -4.64 -14.25 7.00
CA VAL A 483 -4.40 -12.84 7.27
C VAL A 483 -3.18 -12.73 8.17
N LEU A 484 -2.14 -12.10 7.66
CA LEU A 484 -0.90 -11.84 8.39
C LEU A 484 -1.02 -10.57 9.23
N ARG A 485 -1.80 -9.58 8.74
CA ARG A 485 -2.00 -8.29 9.42
C ARG A 485 -3.33 -7.66 9.03
N VAL A 486 -3.86 -6.86 9.95
CA VAL A 486 -4.96 -5.92 9.72
C VAL A 486 -4.42 -4.50 9.91
N ILE A 487 -4.53 -3.66 8.89
CA ILE A 487 -3.89 -2.35 8.84
C ILE A 487 -4.96 -1.27 8.86
N ASP A 488 -5.00 -0.48 9.95
CA ASP A 488 -5.84 0.72 10.05
C ASP A 488 -5.10 1.91 9.43
N ASN A 489 -5.60 2.43 8.32
CA ASN A 489 -4.98 3.53 7.59
C ASN A 489 -5.65 4.90 7.82
N GLY A 490 -6.53 4.99 8.82
CA GLY A 490 -7.22 6.22 9.22
C GLY A 490 -8.21 6.72 8.17
N TYR A 491 -8.42 8.03 8.11
CA TYR A 491 -9.42 8.63 7.24
C TYR A 491 -8.85 8.97 5.87
N ARG A 492 -9.52 8.51 4.79
CA ARG A 492 -9.14 8.73 3.38
C ARG A 492 -10.36 9.09 2.54
N GLU A 493 -10.13 9.81 1.45
CA GLU A 493 -11.16 10.03 0.42
C GLU A 493 -11.49 8.73 -0.28
N CYS A 494 -12.78 8.41 -0.40
CA CYS A 494 -13.27 7.13 -0.89
C CYS A 494 -14.33 7.30 -1.98
N ILE A 495 -14.42 6.26 -2.80
CA ILE A 495 -15.50 6.06 -3.76
C ILE A 495 -16.28 4.80 -3.41
N LYS A 496 -17.51 4.75 -3.86
CA LYS A 496 -18.41 3.58 -3.77
C LYS A 496 -18.60 3.01 -5.16
N LEU A 497 -18.15 1.80 -5.34
CA LEU A 497 -18.45 0.98 -6.52
C LEU A 497 -19.75 0.22 -6.28
N THR A 498 -20.71 0.34 -7.18
CA THR A 498 -21.96 -0.43 -7.13
C THR A 498 -22.00 -1.38 -8.30
N TYR A 499 -22.21 -2.67 -8.07
CA TYR A 499 -22.15 -3.71 -9.09
C TYR A 499 -23.21 -4.79 -8.90
N ILE A 500 -23.58 -5.47 -9.99
CA ILE A 500 -24.65 -6.47 -10.06
C ILE A 500 -24.11 -7.77 -10.70
N ASN A 501 -24.58 -8.91 -10.21
CA ASN A 501 -24.31 -10.20 -10.85
C ASN A 501 -25.49 -10.68 -11.71
N PRO A 502 -25.34 -11.77 -12.51
CA PRO A 502 -26.42 -12.32 -13.34
C PRO A 502 -27.67 -12.75 -12.55
N LEU A 503 -27.54 -13.06 -11.26
CA LEU A 503 -28.66 -13.36 -10.35
C LEU A 503 -29.36 -12.12 -9.81
N LYS A 504 -29.06 -10.94 -10.35
CA LYS A 504 -29.60 -9.62 -9.93
C LYS A 504 -29.27 -9.24 -8.48
N ILE A 505 -28.21 -9.81 -7.89
CA ILE A 505 -27.72 -9.40 -6.57
C ILE A 505 -26.87 -8.16 -6.75
N ILE A 506 -27.30 -7.07 -6.12
CA ILE A 506 -26.56 -5.80 -6.10
C ILE A 506 -25.70 -5.75 -4.84
N LYS A 507 -24.39 -5.48 -4.99
CA LYS A 507 -23.43 -5.23 -3.92
C LYS A 507 -22.72 -3.91 -4.14
N SER A 508 -22.01 -3.44 -3.13
CA SER A 508 -21.14 -2.26 -3.26
C SER A 508 -19.88 -2.41 -2.42
N LEU A 509 -18.78 -1.83 -2.91
CA LEU A 509 -17.51 -1.66 -2.20
C LEU A 509 -17.24 -0.18 -2.05
N VAL A 510 -16.84 0.25 -0.85
CA VAL A 510 -16.31 1.59 -0.59
C VAL A 510 -14.81 1.46 -0.31
N CYS A 511 -14.00 2.10 -1.14
CA CYS A 511 -12.53 2.03 -1.07
C CYS A 511 -11.91 3.37 -1.45
N THR A 512 -10.62 3.52 -1.19
CA THR A 512 -9.87 4.67 -1.73
C THR A 512 -9.85 4.61 -3.26
N LEU A 513 -9.67 5.75 -3.88
CA LEU A 513 -9.77 5.91 -5.34
C LEU A 513 -8.71 5.10 -6.09
N ASP A 514 -7.53 4.98 -5.51
CA ASP A 514 -6.36 4.25 -6.00
C ASP A 514 -6.36 2.76 -5.59
N HIS A 515 -7.44 2.27 -4.98
CA HIS A 515 -7.51 0.87 -4.56
C HIS A 515 -7.66 -0.05 -5.77
N LYS A 516 -6.81 -1.06 -5.87
CA LYS A 516 -6.79 -1.96 -7.03
C LYS A 516 -7.85 -3.05 -6.91
N ILE A 517 -8.69 -3.14 -7.92
CA ILE A 517 -9.79 -4.11 -8.06
C ILE A 517 -9.45 -5.10 -9.17
N MET A 518 -9.69 -6.38 -8.95
CA MET A 518 -9.44 -7.41 -9.95
C MET A 518 -10.65 -7.56 -10.89
N THR A 519 -10.40 -7.45 -12.20
CA THR A 519 -11.41 -7.72 -13.25
C THR A 519 -11.60 -9.24 -13.47
N GLU A 520 -12.61 -9.63 -14.23
CA GLU A 520 -12.83 -11.04 -14.60
C GLU A 520 -11.67 -11.66 -15.39
N LYS A 521 -10.85 -10.82 -16.04
CA LYS A 521 -9.66 -11.24 -16.79
C LYS A 521 -8.41 -11.42 -15.94
N GLY A 522 -8.49 -11.16 -14.61
CA GLY A 522 -7.36 -11.24 -13.69
C GLY A 522 -6.43 -10.02 -13.72
N THR A 523 -6.84 -8.94 -14.36
CA THR A 523 -6.10 -7.67 -14.37
C THR A 523 -6.48 -6.82 -13.17
N TRP A 524 -5.50 -6.06 -12.65
CA TRP A 524 -5.71 -5.08 -11.59
C TRP A 524 -5.97 -3.71 -12.19
N VAL A 525 -7.10 -3.09 -11.82
CA VAL A 525 -7.49 -1.74 -12.23
C VAL A 525 -7.73 -0.92 -10.96
N GLU A 526 -7.28 0.32 -10.91
CA GLU A 526 -7.60 1.21 -9.79
C GLU A 526 -9.11 1.47 -9.77
N ALA A 527 -9.68 1.51 -8.57
CA ALA A 527 -11.13 1.58 -8.38
C ALA A 527 -11.76 2.78 -9.10
N PHE A 528 -11.00 3.85 -9.26
CA PHE A 528 -11.43 5.05 -9.97
C PHE A 528 -11.36 4.92 -11.49
N ASP A 529 -10.45 4.08 -12.02
CA ASP A 529 -10.25 3.87 -13.47
C ASP A 529 -11.22 2.82 -14.06
N LEU A 530 -12.08 2.23 -13.21
CA LEU A 530 -13.14 1.34 -13.66
C LEU A 530 -14.26 2.11 -14.35
N GLU A 531 -14.85 1.52 -15.39
CA GLU A 531 -15.98 2.07 -16.13
C GLU A 531 -17.27 1.27 -15.87
N VAL A 532 -18.42 1.96 -15.95
CA VAL A 532 -19.74 1.28 -15.87
C VAL A 532 -19.85 0.30 -17.03
N GLY A 533 -20.09 -0.97 -16.70
CA GLY A 533 -20.08 -2.09 -17.63
C GLY A 533 -18.88 -3.01 -17.48
N ASP A 534 -17.84 -2.59 -16.75
CA ASP A 534 -16.67 -3.44 -16.49
C ASP A 534 -17.08 -4.71 -15.75
N ARG A 535 -16.48 -5.82 -16.19
CA ARG A 535 -16.67 -7.12 -15.56
C ARG A 535 -15.63 -7.37 -14.50
N LEU A 536 -16.11 -7.55 -13.27
CA LEU A 536 -15.33 -7.80 -12.08
C LEU A 536 -15.33 -9.29 -11.73
N THR A 537 -14.48 -9.70 -10.79
CA THR A 537 -14.47 -11.09 -10.30
C THR A 537 -15.83 -11.52 -9.75
N ASN A 538 -16.10 -12.84 -9.75
CA ASN A 538 -17.35 -13.46 -9.30
C ASN A 538 -18.59 -13.02 -10.11
N ASP A 539 -18.41 -12.82 -11.42
CA ASP A 539 -19.44 -12.48 -12.41
C ASP A 539 -20.19 -11.17 -12.11
N PHE A 540 -19.60 -10.26 -11.37
CA PHE A 540 -20.14 -8.93 -11.15
C PHE A 540 -19.84 -8.00 -12.30
N THR A 541 -20.82 -7.16 -12.64
CA THR A 541 -20.68 -6.07 -13.63
C THR A 541 -20.87 -4.74 -12.91
N LEU A 542 -19.97 -3.80 -13.12
CA LEU A 542 -20.04 -2.48 -12.50
C LEU A 542 -21.21 -1.67 -13.04
N MET A 543 -22.04 -1.14 -12.15
CA MET A 543 -23.24 -0.35 -12.48
C MET A 543 -23.09 1.14 -12.22
N GLY A 544 -22.21 1.52 -11.30
CA GLY A 544 -22.03 2.92 -10.92
C GLY A 544 -20.86 3.14 -9.99
N ILE A 545 -20.32 4.35 -10.04
CA ILE A 545 -19.22 4.85 -9.23
C ILE A 545 -19.68 6.16 -8.58
N ASP A 546 -19.68 6.20 -7.25
CA ASP A 546 -20.09 7.36 -6.46
C ASP A 546 -18.94 7.84 -5.56
N ILE A 547 -18.62 9.13 -5.57
CA ILE A 547 -17.72 9.71 -4.57
C ILE A 547 -18.48 9.84 -3.26
N VAL A 548 -17.98 9.22 -2.19
CA VAL A 548 -18.65 9.19 -0.88
C VAL A 548 -17.93 9.99 0.20
N GLY A 549 -16.89 10.75 -0.21
CA GLY A 549 -16.09 11.60 0.68
C GLY A 549 -15.15 10.81 1.58
N VAL A 550 -14.69 11.46 2.65
CA VAL A 550 -13.70 10.89 3.58
C VAL A 550 -14.32 9.79 4.45
N LYS A 551 -13.69 8.63 4.45
CA LYS A 551 -14.09 7.44 5.23
C LYS A 551 -12.89 6.90 6.02
N HIS A 552 -13.18 6.22 7.13
CA HIS A 552 -12.17 5.44 7.84
C HIS A 552 -11.88 4.16 7.07
N VAL A 553 -10.60 3.87 6.80
CA VAL A 553 -10.22 2.81 5.88
C VAL A 553 -9.18 1.87 6.47
N TYR A 554 -9.27 0.62 6.04
CA TYR A 554 -8.42 -0.49 6.45
C TYR A 554 -7.84 -1.20 5.23
N ASP A 555 -6.80 -1.97 5.47
CA ASP A 555 -6.29 -2.97 4.55
C ASP A 555 -5.88 -4.24 5.29
N LEU A 556 -5.71 -5.33 4.56
CA LEU A 556 -5.22 -6.60 5.09
C LEU A 556 -3.93 -6.98 4.40
N GLU A 557 -2.96 -7.47 5.16
CA GLU A 557 -1.85 -8.22 4.59
C GLU A 557 -2.23 -9.70 4.57
N VAL A 558 -2.20 -10.30 3.39
CA VAL A 558 -2.63 -11.68 3.17
C VAL A 558 -1.49 -12.48 2.59
N GLU A 559 -1.29 -13.68 3.12
CA GLU A 559 -0.23 -14.61 2.74
C GLU A 559 -0.21 -14.89 1.24
N ASP A 560 0.96 -14.84 0.60
CA ASP A 560 1.31 -15.21 -0.79
C ASP A 560 0.59 -14.46 -1.93
N LEU A 561 -0.71 -14.26 -1.83
CA LEU A 561 -1.50 -13.82 -2.99
C LEU A 561 -1.71 -12.31 -3.05
N HIS A 562 -1.43 -11.61 -1.97
CA HIS A 562 -1.58 -10.16 -1.87
C HIS A 562 -2.95 -9.65 -2.34
N ASN A 563 -4.01 -10.42 -2.11
CA ASN A 563 -5.38 -10.05 -2.40
C ASN A 563 -6.37 -10.79 -1.51
N PHE A 564 -7.59 -10.26 -1.42
CA PHE A 564 -8.69 -10.89 -0.70
C PHE A 564 -10.05 -10.51 -1.30
N ILE A 565 -11.10 -11.24 -0.96
CA ILE A 565 -12.44 -10.93 -1.44
C ILE A 565 -13.12 -10.00 -0.42
N ALA A 566 -13.41 -8.77 -0.85
CA ALA A 566 -14.17 -7.79 -0.10
C ALA A 566 -15.49 -7.46 -0.83
N SER A 567 -16.60 -7.47 -0.09
CA SER A 567 -17.95 -7.20 -0.62
C SER A 567 -18.31 -7.99 -1.88
N GLY A 568 -17.66 -9.15 -2.07
CA GLY A 568 -17.91 -10.09 -3.16
C GLY A 568 -16.99 -9.96 -4.37
N ILE A 569 -16.11 -8.95 -4.45
CA ILE A 569 -15.10 -8.78 -5.51
C ILE A 569 -13.69 -8.88 -4.93
N CYS A 570 -12.72 -9.20 -5.78
CA CYS A 570 -11.33 -9.34 -5.35
C CYS A 570 -10.62 -7.99 -5.36
N VAL A 571 -9.94 -7.67 -4.27
CA VAL A 571 -9.19 -6.44 -4.02
C VAL A 571 -7.73 -6.74 -3.68
N HIS A 572 -6.83 -5.81 -3.99
CA HIS A 572 -5.40 -5.93 -3.68
C HIS A 572 -5.13 -5.52 -2.22
N ASN A 573 -4.05 -6.03 -1.61
CA ASN A 573 -3.57 -5.59 -0.30
C ASN A 573 -2.23 -4.83 -0.41
N CYS A 574 -1.90 -4.09 0.65
CA CYS A 574 -0.61 -3.39 0.76
C CYS A 574 0.49 -4.28 1.35
N SER A 575 1.74 -4.02 1.02
CA SER A 575 2.91 -4.62 1.66
C SER A 575 3.36 -3.81 2.89
N SER A 576 3.80 -4.49 3.97
CA SER A 576 4.22 -3.89 5.24
C SER A 576 5.59 -4.46 5.67
N PRO A 577 6.41 -3.77 6.51
CA PRO A 577 6.13 -2.46 7.09
C PRO A 577 6.43 -1.31 6.12
N ASN A 578 5.58 -0.29 6.15
CA ASN A 578 5.84 0.92 5.38
C ASN A 578 6.65 1.91 6.21
N LEU A 579 7.96 1.94 6.04
CA LEU A 579 8.85 2.85 6.76
C LEU A 579 8.57 4.33 6.46
N GLN A 580 7.87 4.64 5.38
CA GLN A 580 7.42 6.00 5.09
C GLN A 580 6.39 6.51 6.10
N GLN A 581 5.70 5.62 6.81
CA GLN A 581 4.66 5.95 7.80
C GLN A 581 5.13 5.89 9.25
N LEU A 582 6.44 5.80 9.50
CA LEU A 582 6.99 5.80 10.86
C LEU A 582 6.45 6.99 11.68
N PRO A 583 5.77 6.74 12.81
CA PRO A 583 5.19 7.81 13.62
C PRO A 583 6.27 8.75 14.13
N LYS A 584 5.91 10.03 14.28
CA LYS A 584 6.76 10.99 15.00
C LYS A 584 6.59 10.73 16.50
N ALA A 585 7.67 10.93 17.27
CA ALA A 585 7.60 10.94 18.72
C ALA A 585 6.64 12.04 19.20
N HIS A 586 5.82 11.73 20.19
CA HIS A 586 4.94 12.67 20.87
C HIS A 586 5.67 13.34 22.05
N GLY A 587 6.68 14.20 21.72
CA GLY A 587 7.55 14.85 22.69
C GLY A 587 8.81 14.04 23.00
N ASP A 588 9.67 14.60 23.89
CA ASP A 588 10.93 13.98 24.27
C ASP A 588 10.76 12.78 25.23
N GLU A 589 9.60 12.69 25.87
CA GLU A 589 9.24 11.64 26.85
C GLU A 589 8.49 10.45 26.22
N ASP A 590 8.35 10.39 24.89
CA ASP A 590 7.69 9.25 24.23
C ASP A 590 8.55 7.98 24.34
N ASN A 591 8.15 7.09 25.26
CA ASN A 591 8.82 5.81 25.53
C ASN A 591 8.81 4.87 24.31
N TYR A 592 7.91 5.09 23.35
CA TYR A 592 7.71 4.26 22.18
C TYR A 592 8.05 4.98 20.87
N ALA A 593 9.10 5.80 20.89
CA ALA A 593 9.59 6.51 19.72
C ALA A 593 10.32 5.54 18.76
N ILE A 594 9.59 4.85 17.90
CA ILE A 594 10.10 3.84 16.92
C ILE A 594 11.31 4.35 16.13
N ARG A 595 11.37 5.65 15.82
CA ARG A 595 12.51 6.23 15.07
C ARG A 595 13.84 6.12 15.82
N LYS A 596 13.84 5.97 17.14
CA LYS A 596 15.05 5.79 17.95
C LYS A 596 15.66 4.39 17.79
N LEU A 597 14.90 3.42 17.26
CA LEU A 597 15.39 2.07 16.96
C LEU A 597 16.37 2.04 15.78
N PHE A 598 16.33 3.04 14.92
CA PHE A 598 17.23 3.12 13.78
C PHE A 598 18.53 3.80 14.18
N ILE A 599 19.62 3.06 14.06
CA ILE A 599 20.96 3.48 14.47
C ILE A 599 21.95 3.46 13.31
N GLY A 600 23.05 4.19 13.46
CA GLY A 600 24.13 4.15 12.49
C GLY A 600 24.88 2.81 12.55
N SER A 601 25.28 2.27 11.40
CA SER A 601 26.18 1.12 11.33
C SER A 601 27.57 1.45 11.89
N ILE A 602 28.34 0.43 12.25
CA ILE A 602 29.75 0.60 12.62
C ILE A 602 30.55 0.82 11.34
N ASP A 603 31.37 1.86 11.33
CA ASP A 603 32.31 2.11 10.24
C ASP A 603 33.46 1.10 10.30
N PRO A 604 33.71 0.31 9.24
CA PRO A 604 34.69 -0.79 9.29
C PRO A 604 36.14 -0.29 9.38
N VAL A 605 36.43 0.97 9.05
CA VAL A 605 37.77 1.54 9.09
C VAL A 605 38.06 2.20 10.43
N THR A 606 37.11 2.96 10.95
CA THR A 606 37.31 3.73 12.19
C THR A 606 36.81 3.00 13.43
N ASN A 607 36.06 1.91 13.26
CA ASN A 607 35.34 1.16 14.30
C ASN A 607 34.43 2.05 15.18
N LYS A 608 33.92 3.15 14.61
CA LYS A 608 33.00 4.07 15.28
C LYS A 608 31.62 3.94 14.69
N ARG A 609 30.58 4.14 15.52
CA ARG A 609 29.21 4.20 15.04
C ARG A 609 28.99 5.46 14.22
N LYS A 610 28.48 5.29 13.01
CA LYS A 610 28.08 6.38 12.13
C LYS A 610 26.85 7.09 12.70
N LYS A 611 26.63 8.33 12.28
CA LYS A 611 25.43 9.10 12.66
C LYS A 611 24.38 9.02 11.56
N ILE A 612 23.11 8.89 11.93
CA ILE A 612 21.99 9.09 11.02
C ILE A 612 21.73 10.58 10.85
N ILE A 613 21.63 11.03 9.62
CA ILE A 613 21.27 12.41 9.26
C ILE A 613 19.96 12.35 8.52
N ALA A 614 18.94 13.05 9.03
CA ALA A 614 17.67 13.25 8.36
C ALA A 614 17.63 14.64 7.71
N VAL A 615 17.41 14.68 6.40
CA VAL A 615 17.31 15.94 5.65
C VAL A 615 15.85 16.11 5.23
N ASP A 616 15.27 17.29 5.44
CA ASP A 616 13.88 17.58 5.15
C ASP A 616 13.73 18.87 4.35
N TYR A 617 12.96 18.83 3.30
CA TYR A 617 12.60 20.06 2.58
C TYR A 617 11.54 20.83 3.35
N SER A 618 11.84 22.06 3.72
CA SER A 618 10.87 22.93 4.37
C SER A 618 9.76 23.36 3.39
N ASN A 619 8.52 22.91 3.66
CA ASN A 619 7.31 23.27 2.90
C ASN A 619 7.44 23.06 1.37
N LEU A 620 8.02 21.92 0.94
CA LEU A 620 8.35 21.64 -0.46
C LEU A 620 7.15 21.87 -1.41
N GLU A 621 6.00 21.29 -1.10
CA GLU A 621 4.81 21.39 -1.96
C GLU A 621 4.28 22.82 -2.06
N ILE A 622 4.35 23.60 -0.97
CA ILE A 622 3.96 25.02 -1.02
C ILE A 622 4.98 25.85 -1.84
N ARG A 623 6.28 25.50 -1.76
CA ARG A 623 7.30 26.10 -2.64
C ARG A 623 7.06 25.77 -4.12
N CYS A 624 6.73 24.51 -4.41
CA CYS A 624 6.32 24.12 -5.76
C CYS A 624 5.08 24.90 -6.22
N THR A 625 4.09 25.05 -5.34
CA THR A 625 2.89 25.86 -5.64
C THR A 625 3.24 27.32 -5.89
N ALA A 626 4.08 27.95 -5.07
CA ALA A 626 4.52 29.32 -5.26
C ALA A 626 5.23 29.51 -6.61
N HIS A 627 6.14 28.59 -6.95
CA HIS A 627 6.87 28.62 -8.22
C HIS A 627 5.95 28.39 -9.43
N LEU A 628 5.08 27.38 -9.38
CA LEU A 628 4.20 27.02 -10.49
C LEU A 628 3.06 28.04 -10.71
N SER A 629 2.61 28.71 -9.65
CA SER A 629 1.55 29.73 -9.72
C SER A 629 2.08 31.13 -9.97
N GLY A 630 3.35 31.37 -9.66
CA GLY A 630 3.90 32.73 -9.66
C GLY A 630 3.20 33.68 -8.69
N ASP A 631 2.51 33.15 -7.64
CA ASP A 631 1.75 33.95 -6.70
C ASP A 631 2.64 34.97 -5.95
N PRO A 632 2.40 36.28 -6.08
CA PRO A 632 3.30 37.27 -5.49
C PRO A 632 3.40 37.18 -3.96
N LEU A 633 2.29 36.84 -3.28
CA LEU A 633 2.25 36.80 -1.83
C LEU A 633 3.05 35.56 -1.33
N LEU A 634 2.89 34.39 -1.96
CA LEU A 634 3.67 33.20 -1.61
C LEU A 634 5.16 33.42 -1.90
N LEU A 635 5.51 34.04 -3.04
CA LEU A 635 6.90 34.32 -3.40
C LEU A 635 7.54 35.30 -2.41
N ASP A 636 6.83 36.36 -2.01
CA ASP A 636 7.28 37.30 -0.99
C ASP A 636 7.53 36.64 0.36
N MET A 637 6.61 35.78 0.79
CA MET A 637 6.77 35.04 2.05
C MET A 637 8.04 34.18 2.04
N PHE A 638 8.32 33.47 0.96
CA PHE A 638 9.53 32.64 0.85
C PHE A 638 10.80 33.50 0.73
N ALA A 639 10.75 34.62 0.02
CA ALA A 639 11.89 35.51 -0.12
C ALA A 639 12.32 36.14 1.22
N HIS A 640 11.35 36.42 2.09
CA HIS A 640 11.60 37.06 3.39
C HIS A 640 11.55 36.11 4.60
N GLY A 641 11.44 34.80 4.38
CA GLY A 641 11.44 33.79 5.46
C GLY A 641 10.26 33.90 6.41
N LYS A 642 9.09 34.40 5.96
CA LYS A 642 7.88 34.51 6.76
C LYS A 642 7.25 33.15 7.06
N ASP A 643 6.57 33.04 8.21
CA ASP A 643 5.77 31.86 8.52
C ASP A 643 4.49 31.82 7.67
N ILE A 644 4.48 30.95 6.65
CA ILE A 644 3.37 30.84 5.70
C ILE A 644 2.06 30.48 6.40
N HIS A 645 2.09 29.50 7.31
CA HIS A 645 0.89 29.09 8.03
C HIS A 645 0.44 30.18 9.02
N GLY A 646 1.39 30.86 9.62
CA GLY A 646 1.12 32.02 10.47
C GLY A 646 0.49 33.18 9.70
N THR A 647 1.06 33.55 8.58
CA THR A 647 0.51 34.62 7.74
C THR A 647 -0.87 34.25 7.19
N THR A 648 -1.08 32.98 6.80
CA THR A 648 -2.41 32.51 6.41
C THR A 648 -3.40 32.60 7.56
N ALA A 649 -3.00 32.23 8.79
CA ALA A 649 -3.86 32.36 9.97
C ALA A 649 -4.27 33.81 10.24
N ILE A 650 -3.31 34.74 10.21
CA ILE A 650 -3.57 36.17 10.38
C ILE A 650 -4.61 36.65 9.38
N ASN A 651 -4.43 36.33 8.12
CA ASN A 651 -5.33 36.77 7.04
C ASN A 651 -6.72 36.10 7.12
N MET A 652 -6.78 34.82 7.40
CA MET A 652 -8.04 34.05 7.42
C MET A 652 -8.89 34.36 8.64
N PHE A 653 -8.27 34.42 9.82
CA PHE A 653 -8.95 34.63 11.08
C PHE A 653 -8.99 36.08 11.52
N GLU A 654 -8.42 36.99 10.70
CA GLU A 654 -8.41 38.45 10.93
C GLU A 654 -7.72 38.83 12.26
N LEU A 655 -6.57 38.17 12.54
CA LEU A 655 -5.83 38.42 13.78
C LEU A 655 -5.08 39.78 13.72
N THR A 656 -5.29 40.61 14.74
CA THR A 656 -4.71 41.97 14.82
C THR A 656 -3.69 42.12 15.95
N ASP A 657 -3.59 41.11 16.83
CA ASP A 657 -2.76 41.13 18.05
C ASP A 657 -1.41 40.43 17.89
N CYS A 658 -1.13 39.90 16.70
CA CYS A 658 0.10 39.15 16.39
C CYS A 658 0.62 39.42 14.96
N ASP A 659 1.87 39.03 14.74
CA ASP A 659 2.53 38.99 13.43
C ASP A 659 2.96 37.55 13.08
N ASP A 660 3.59 37.36 11.93
CA ASP A 660 4.06 36.06 11.44
C ASP A 660 5.07 35.36 12.36
N LYS A 661 5.78 36.09 13.22
CA LYS A 661 6.75 35.59 14.20
C LYS A 661 6.11 35.13 15.51
N THR A 662 5.06 35.85 15.92
CA THR A 662 4.43 35.68 17.23
C THR A 662 3.15 34.84 17.19
N VAL A 663 2.52 34.67 16.02
CA VAL A 663 1.25 33.90 15.87
C VAL A 663 1.36 32.47 16.36
N LYS A 664 2.51 31.82 16.20
CA LYS A 664 2.72 30.46 16.70
C LYS A 664 2.63 30.34 18.22
N GLN A 665 3.00 31.40 18.94
CA GLN A 665 2.94 31.42 20.40
C GLN A 665 1.58 31.90 20.89
N LYS A 666 0.97 32.92 20.24
CA LYS A 666 -0.30 33.50 20.66
C LYS A 666 -1.53 32.71 20.22
N HIS A 667 -1.50 32.16 19.01
CA HIS A 667 -2.63 31.45 18.39
C HIS A 667 -2.18 30.14 17.73
N PRO A 668 -1.60 29.18 18.50
CA PRO A 668 -1.10 27.91 17.94
C PRO A 668 -2.19 27.11 17.22
N ASP A 669 -3.43 27.13 17.76
CA ASP A 669 -4.57 26.40 17.22
C ASP A 669 -5.02 26.96 15.86
N LEU A 670 -5.15 28.29 15.76
CA LEU A 670 -5.51 28.93 14.50
C LEU A 670 -4.42 28.81 13.44
N ARG A 671 -3.16 28.80 13.85
CA ARG A 671 -2.04 28.49 12.96
C ARG A 671 -2.08 27.04 12.46
N GLN A 672 -2.46 26.09 13.30
CA GLN A 672 -2.67 24.68 12.92
C GLN A 672 -3.84 24.56 11.95
N ALA A 673 -4.96 25.23 12.21
CA ALA A 673 -6.09 25.31 11.29
C ALA A 673 -5.71 25.90 9.91
N ALA A 674 -4.91 26.95 9.90
CA ALA A 674 -4.39 27.54 8.67
C ALA A 674 -3.44 26.59 7.91
N LYS A 675 -2.70 25.75 8.63
CA LYS A 675 -1.90 24.67 8.01
C LYS A 675 -2.78 23.64 7.29
N VAL A 676 -3.85 23.17 7.96
CA VAL A 676 -4.83 22.29 7.35
C VAL A 676 -5.45 22.92 6.10
N LEU A 677 -5.84 24.17 6.19
CA LEU A 677 -6.42 24.93 5.08
C LEU A 677 -5.45 25.06 3.90
N ASN A 678 -4.19 25.43 4.13
CA ASN A 678 -3.17 25.56 3.09
C ASN A 678 -3.00 24.25 2.29
N PHE A 679 -2.85 23.11 2.98
CA PHE A 679 -2.68 21.84 2.29
C PHE A 679 -3.96 21.39 1.59
N LEU A 680 -5.11 21.48 2.26
CA LEU A 680 -6.37 21.02 1.71
C LEU A 680 -6.73 21.79 0.41
N LEU A 681 -6.53 23.09 0.38
CA LEU A 681 -6.91 23.90 -0.78
C LEU A 681 -5.93 23.79 -1.96
N ILE A 682 -4.64 23.62 -1.69
CA ILE A 682 -3.66 23.31 -2.75
C ILE A 682 -4.03 22.00 -3.45
N TYR A 683 -4.65 21.06 -2.73
CA TYR A 683 -5.10 19.79 -3.28
C TYR A 683 -6.55 19.80 -3.81
N GLY A 684 -7.20 20.97 -3.82
CA GLY A 684 -8.54 21.14 -4.36
C GLY A 684 -9.66 20.61 -3.46
N GLY A 685 -9.43 20.57 -2.13
CA GLY A 685 -10.43 20.16 -1.15
C GLY A 685 -11.68 21.03 -1.16
N SER A 686 -12.82 20.43 -0.81
CA SER A 686 -14.13 21.07 -0.75
C SER A 686 -14.40 21.74 0.60
N ALA A 687 -15.43 22.57 0.66
CA ALA A 687 -15.89 23.20 1.90
C ALA A 687 -16.31 22.17 2.95
N SER A 688 -16.98 21.08 2.55
CA SER A 688 -17.31 19.98 3.46
C SER A 688 -16.06 19.33 4.03
N ALA A 689 -15.07 19.03 3.18
CA ALA A 689 -13.81 18.43 3.62
C ALA A 689 -13.03 19.37 4.58
N LEU A 690 -13.07 20.68 4.33
CA LEU A 690 -12.47 21.66 5.23
C LEU A 690 -13.17 21.70 6.59
N TYR A 691 -14.51 21.75 6.58
CA TYR A 691 -15.31 21.73 7.82
C TYR A 691 -15.00 20.51 8.68
N ASP A 692 -15.03 19.31 8.07
CA ASP A 692 -14.77 18.05 8.76
C ASP A 692 -13.31 17.98 9.25
N SER A 693 -12.35 18.41 8.44
CA SER A 693 -10.93 18.39 8.81
C SER A 693 -10.63 19.32 9.99
N LEU A 694 -11.30 20.46 10.10
CA LEU A 694 -11.12 21.39 11.22
C LEU A 694 -11.87 20.91 12.46
N LYS A 695 -13.10 20.43 12.31
CA LYS A 695 -13.94 19.97 13.41
C LYS A 695 -13.35 18.76 14.13
N TYR A 696 -12.72 17.84 13.39
CA TYR A 696 -12.16 16.60 13.93
C TYR A 696 -10.63 16.60 14.01
N ASP A 697 -9.98 17.78 13.90
CA ASP A 697 -8.53 17.90 14.16
C ASP A 697 -8.23 17.55 15.62
N ARG A 698 -7.36 16.54 15.84
CA ARG A 698 -7.04 16.06 17.19
C ARG A 698 -6.21 17.05 18.01
N SER A 699 -5.46 17.92 17.34
CA SER A 699 -4.57 18.89 18.00
C SER A 699 -5.23 20.24 18.28
N ALA A 700 -6.18 20.63 17.44
CA ALA A 700 -6.85 21.93 17.53
C ALA A 700 -8.22 21.89 16.85
N PRO A 701 -9.24 21.24 17.44
CA PRO A 701 -10.56 21.13 16.83
C PRO A 701 -11.26 22.50 16.78
N ILE A 702 -11.76 22.87 15.61
CA ILE A 702 -12.54 24.10 15.39
C ILE A 702 -13.87 23.74 14.74
N ASP A 703 -14.97 23.94 15.43
CA ASP A 703 -16.32 23.75 14.90
C ASP A 703 -16.83 25.04 14.25
N LEU A 704 -16.64 25.17 12.95
CA LEU A 704 -17.16 26.30 12.17
C LEU A 704 -18.70 26.39 12.18
N GLY A 705 -19.40 25.38 12.69
CA GLY A 705 -20.86 25.36 12.81
C GLY A 705 -21.38 25.83 14.15
N ASP A 706 -20.54 26.30 15.06
CA ASP A 706 -20.95 26.85 16.33
C ASP A 706 -21.65 28.22 16.19
N LYS A 707 -22.28 28.66 17.26
CA LYS A 707 -23.08 29.87 17.27
C LYS A 707 -22.25 31.14 17.03
N GLU A 708 -21.00 31.17 17.44
CA GLU A 708 -20.09 32.29 17.30
C GLU A 708 -19.66 32.47 15.85
N HIS A 709 -19.18 31.39 15.22
CA HIS A 709 -18.82 31.41 13.81
C HIS A 709 -20.00 31.75 12.91
N LEU A 710 -21.17 31.15 13.14
CA LEU A 710 -22.38 31.44 12.38
C LEU A 710 -22.82 32.91 12.52
N ALA A 711 -22.72 33.49 13.72
CA ALA A 711 -23.05 34.89 13.98
C ALA A 711 -22.05 35.83 13.28
N LYS A 712 -20.73 35.55 13.38
CA LYS A 712 -19.66 36.35 12.75
C LYS A 712 -19.82 36.43 11.23
N TYR A 713 -20.21 35.34 10.58
CA TYR A 713 -20.34 35.27 9.13
C TYR A 713 -21.77 35.40 8.59
N LYS A 714 -22.75 35.75 9.46
CA LYS A 714 -24.16 35.92 9.09
C LYS A 714 -24.38 36.83 7.87
N LYS A 715 -23.58 37.89 7.72
CA LYS A 715 -23.63 38.83 6.56
C LYS A 715 -23.37 38.16 5.20
N PHE A 716 -22.75 36.98 5.18
CA PHE A 716 -22.51 36.20 3.97
C PHE A 716 -23.61 35.17 3.69
N GLY A 717 -24.70 35.16 4.47
CA GLY A 717 -25.84 34.25 4.27
C GLY A 717 -25.59 32.80 4.71
N VAL A 718 -24.57 32.55 5.53
CA VAL A 718 -24.21 31.20 6.00
C VAL A 718 -25.32 30.61 6.89
N LYS A 719 -25.57 29.32 6.74
CA LYS A 719 -26.59 28.56 7.47
C LYS A 719 -25.99 27.46 8.36
N ASN A 720 -24.81 26.99 8.04
CA ASN A 720 -24.11 25.88 8.68
C ASN A 720 -22.59 26.02 8.57
N GLY A 721 -21.83 25.13 9.21
CA GLY A 721 -20.37 25.18 9.23
C GLY A 721 -19.72 24.96 7.86
N VAL A 722 -20.37 24.27 6.95
CA VAL A 722 -19.87 24.09 5.56
C VAL A 722 -19.93 25.41 4.78
N ASP A 723 -21.00 26.22 5.00
CA ASP A 723 -21.10 27.54 4.38
C ASP A 723 -20.00 28.47 4.92
N VAL A 724 -19.67 28.41 6.21
CA VAL A 724 -18.56 29.15 6.81
C VAL A 724 -17.22 28.71 6.22
N ALA A 725 -17.02 27.39 6.05
CA ALA A 725 -15.83 26.86 5.41
C ALA A 725 -15.68 27.35 3.96
N GLN A 726 -16.78 27.50 3.21
CA GLN A 726 -16.76 28.10 1.88
C GLN A 726 -16.28 29.58 1.92
N VAL A 727 -16.73 30.36 2.91
CA VAL A 727 -16.24 31.74 3.06
C VAL A 727 -14.73 31.78 3.31
N TYR A 728 -14.17 30.84 4.07
CA TYR A 728 -12.72 30.75 4.26
C TYR A 728 -12.00 30.38 2.97
N ILE A 729 -12.55 29.48 2.16
CA ILE A 729 -12.00 29.11 0.84
C ILE A 729 -11.97 30.32 -0.08
N ASP A 730 -13.04 31.08 -0.14
CA ASP A 730 -13.13 32.28 -0.99
C ASP A 730 -12.10 33.34 -0.55
N LYS A 731 -11.99 33.64 0.74
CA LYS A 731 -10.96 34.51 1.31
C LYS A 731 -9.53 34.04 0.99
N TYR A 732 -9.30 32.73 1.04
CA TYR A 732 -8.00 32.17 0.70
C TYR A 732 -7.62 32.44 -0.75
N PHE A 733 -8.52 32.17 -1.69
CA PHE A 733 -8.26 32.42 -3.11
C PHE A 733 -8.25 33.89 -3.49
N ASP A 734 -8.91 34.76 -2.73
CA ASP A 734 -8.78 36.21 -2.86
C ASP A 734 -7.40 36.70 -2.41
N SER A 735 -6.82 36.07 -1.40
CA SER A 735 -5.45 36.37 -0.94
C SER A 735 -4.38 35.78 -1.89
N TYR A 736 -4.59 34.57 -2.39
CA TYR A 736 -3.66 33.83 -3.25
C TYR A 736 -4.17 33.73 -4.69
N LYS A 737 -4.28 34.90 -5.36
CA LYS A 737 -4.87 34.99 -6.72
C LYS A 737 -4.09 34.21 -7.77
N GLY A 738 -2.74 34.14 -7.65
CA GLY A 738 -1.90 33.33 -8.53
C GLY A 738 -2.21 31.83 -8.43
N VAL A 739 -2.42 31.34 -7.21
CA VAL A 739 -2.81 29.94 -6.98
C VAL A 739 -4.17 29.65 -7.61
N ALA A 740 -5.16 30.54 -7.39
CA ALA A 740 -6.48 30.40 -7.99
C ALA A 740 -6.42 30.37 -9.54
N GLN A 741 -5.57 31.21 -10.13
CA GLN A 741 -5.34 31.25 -11.59
C GLN A 741 -4.69 29.93 -12.06
N MET A 742 -3.62 29.48 -11.41
CA MET A 742 -2.96 28.21 -11.75
C MET A 742 -3.94 27.03 -11.75
N ILE A 743 -4.81 26.93 -10.75
CA ILE A 743 -5.83 25.87 -10.67
C ILE A 743 -6.76 25.91 -11.88
N ARG A 744 -7.26 27.10 -12.26
CA ARG A 744 -8.11 27.27 -13.45
C ARG A 744 -7.38 26.88 -14.73
N GLU A 745 -6.14 27.30 -14.88
CA GLU A 745 -5.30 26.99 -16.06
C GLU A 745 -5.00 25.50 -16.16
N ASN A 746 -4.67 24.83 -15.04
CA ASN A 746 -4.45 23.40 -15.01
C ASN A 746 -5.69 22.62 -15.46
N LYS A 747 -6.87 23.00 -14.98
CA LYS A 747 -8.13 22.38 -15.40
C LYS A 747 -8.39 22.59 -16.90
N LYS A 748 -8.18 23.80 -17.40
CA LYS A 748 -8.34 24.13 -18.83
C LYS A 748 -7.37 23.33 -19.70
N PHE A 749 -6.11 23.25 -19.29
CA PHE A 749 -5.07 22.50 -20.00
C PHE A 749 -5.40 21.00 -20.01
N ALA A 750 -5.74 20.44 -18.85
CA ALA A 750 -6.09 19.04 -18.70
C ALA A 750 -7.30 18.66 -19.58
N ARG A 751 -8.37 19.44 -19.57
CA ARG A 751 -9.55 19.22 -20.43
C ARG A 751 -9.23 19.25 -21.92
N LYS A 752 -8.26 20.08 -22.32
CA LYS A 752 -7.85 20.20 -23.72
C LYS A 752 -6.95 19.04 -24.17
N HIS A 753 -6.07 18.57 -23.30
CA HIS A 753 -4.98 17.67 -23.69
C HIS A 753 -5.09 16.26 -23.09
N GLY A 754 -5.97 16.02 -22.11
CA GLY A 754 -6.11 14.74 -21.43
C GLY A 754 -5.03 14.44 -20.37
N PHE A 755 -4.08 15.36 -20.13
CA PHE A 755 -2.99 15.19 -19.17
C PHE A 755 -2.51 16.53 -18.61
N VAL A 756 -1.64 16.47 -17.60
CA VAL A 756 -0.85 17.61 -17.11
C VAL A 756 0.64 17.26 -17.05
N TYR A 757 1.49 18.29 -16.93
CA TYR A 757 2.94 18.14 -16.82
C TYR A 757 3.44 18.50 -15.42
N THR A 758 4.40 17.74 -14.92
CA THR A 758 5.27 18.20 -13.83
C THR A 758 6.31 19.21 -14.34
N ILE A 759 7.12 19.76 -13.44
CA ILE A 759 8.16 20.75 -13.81
C ILE A 759 9.18 20.20 -14.82
N ILE A 760 9.50 18.92 -14.76
CA ILE A 760 10.42 18.25 -15.69
C ILE A 760 9.74 17.71 -16.94
N LYS A 761 8.48 18.06 -17.17
CA LYS A 761 7.65 17.60 -18.30
C LYS A 761 7.24 16.14 -18.26
N ARG A 762 7.29 15.46 -17.10
CA ARG A 762 6.67 14.14 -16.95
C ARG A 762 5.15 14.29 -17.05
N LYS A 763 4.53 13.48 -17.89
CA LYS A 763 3.06 13.49 -18.08
C LYS A 763 2.37 12.78 -16.92
N ARG A 764 1.18 13.27 -16.55
CA ARG A 764 0.16 12.58 -15.77
C ARG A 764 -1.14 12.61 -16.56
N ARG A 765 -1.57 11.44 -17.03
CA ARG A 765 -2.76 11.28 -17.85
C ARG A 765 -4.01 11.26 -16.99
N LEU A 766 -5.13 11.82 -17.50
CA LEU A 766 -6.36 12.07 -16.75
C LEU A 766 -7.57 11.62 -17.60
N GLU A 767 -7.76 10.33 -17.73
CA GLU A 767 -8.73 9.72 -18.63
C GLU A 767 -10.18 10.21 -18.41
N GLY A 768 -10.60 10.41 -17.16
CA GLY A 768 -11.94 10.93 -16.83
C GLY A 768 -12.13 12.45 -16.90
N ILE A 769 -11.14 13.24 -17.35
CA ILE A 769 -11.18 14.72 -17.29
C ILE A 769 -12.32 15.34 -18.11
N ASN A 770 -12.78 14.68 -19.16
CA ASN A 770 -13.88 15.11 -20.01
C ASN A 770 -15.14 14.26 -19.83
N SER A 771 -15.25 13.48 -18.77
CA SER A 771 -16.44 12.68 -18.45
C SER A 771 -17.69 13.55 -18.37
N SER A 772 -18.81 13.04 -18.86
CA SER A 772 -20.13 13.64 -18.67
C SER A 772 -20.57 13.62 -17.20
N ASP A 773 -20.07 12.67 -16.41
CA ASP A 773 -20.29 12.63 -14.97
C ASP A 773 -19.51 13.76 -14.29
N ASN A 774 -20.25 14.64 -13.61
CA ASN A 774 -19.69 15.77 -12.87
C ASN A 774 -18.73 15.34 -11.74
N LYS A 775 -18.97 14.17 -11.12
CA LYS A 775 -18.16 13.67 -10.00
C LYS A 775 -16.79 13.23 -10.52
N ILE A 776 -16.77 12.41 -11.58
CA ILE A 776 -15.56 11.94 -12.25
C ILE A 776 -14.75 13.13 -12.78
N ARG A 777 -15.41 14.04 -13.49
CA ARG A 777 -14.76 15.24 -14.03
C ARG A 777 -14.15 16.12 -12.93
N SER A 778 -14.91 16.39 -11.85
CA SER A 778 -14.42 17.19 -10.73
C SER A 778 -13.25 16.54 -10.00
N TYR A 779 -13.22 15.21 -9.91
CA TYR A 779 -12.11 14.48 -9.36
C TYR A 779 -10.85 14.63 -10.24
N CYS A 780 -10.94 14.38 -11.54
CA CYS A 780 -9.83 14.57 -12.48
C CYS A 780 -9.32 16.01 -12.49
N GLU A 781 -10.19 16.99 -12.28
CA GLU A 781 -9.80 18.39 -12.12
C GLU A 781 -8.97 18.66 -10.86
N ARG A 782 -9.30 17.99 -9.75
CA ARG A 782 -8.45 18.02 -8.54
C ARG A 782 -7.13 17.32 -8.77
N LEU A 783 -7.16 16.14 -9.40
CA LEU A 783 -5.94 15.41 -9.77
C LEU A 783 -5.02 16.23 -10.67
N ALA A 784 -5.56 17.00 -11.60
CA ALA A 784 -4.75 17.85 -12.49
C ALA A 784 -3.86 18.83 -11.72
N THR A 785 -4.37 19.44 -10.64
CA THR A 785 -3.58 20.34 -9.80
C THR A 785 -2.65 19.56 -8.88
N ASN A 786 -3.17 18.52 -8.25
CA ASN A 786 -2.45 17.67 -7.31
C ASN A 786 -1.23 17.01 -7.95
N ALA A 787 -1.43 16.37 -9.10
CA ALA A 787 -0.37 15.69 -9.84
C ALA A 787 0.73 16.65 -10.29
N ARG A 788 0.37 17.89 -10.63
CA ARG A 788 1.35 18.90 -11.01
C ARG A 788 2.20 19.35 -9.83
N VAL A 789 1.61 19.56 -8.65
CA VAL A 789 2.34 20.02 -7.46
C VAL A 789 3.11 18.87 -6.80
N GLN A 790 2.43 17.77 -6.46
CA GLN A 790 3.05 16.62 -5.81
C GLN A 790 4.04 15.89 -6.74
N GLY A 791 3.69 15.74 -8.02
CA GLY A 791 4.60 15.16 -9.00
C GLY A 791 5.88 15.99 -9.16
N THR A 792 5.77 17.33 -9.14
CA THR A 792 6.94 18.23 -9.15
C THR A 792 7.78 18.06 -7.88
N ALA A 793 7.16 17.98 -6.70
CA ALA A 793 7.86 17.75 -5.44
C ALA A 793 8.61 16.40 -5.46
N SER A 794 7.95 15.33 -5.90
CA SER A 794 8.57 14.01 -6.07
C SER A 794 9.73 14.03 -7.07
N ASP A 795 9.57 14.76 -8.18
CA ASP A 795 10.62 14.91 -9.18
C ASP A 795 11.85 15.66 -8.64
N ILE A 796 11.67 16.67 -7.78
CA ILE A 796 12.76 17.38 -7.10
C ILE A 796 13.49 16.46 -6.13
N VAL A 797 12.75 15.76 -5.27
CA VAL A 797 13.34 14.85 -4.27
C VAL A 797 14.16 13.75 -4.95
N SER A 798 13.59 13.04 -5.92
CA SER A 798 14.29 11.95 -6.62
C SER A 798 15.50 12.47 -7.43
N SER A 799 15.41 13.68 -8.01
CA SER A 799 16.55 14.28 -8.69
C SER A 799 17.67 14.68 -7.72
N ALA A 800 17.31 15.16 -6.51
CA ALA A 800 18.29 15.43 -5.47
C ALA A 800 18.97 14.15 -4.98
N GLN A 801 18.22 13.06 -4.81
CA GLN A 801 18.77 11.76 -4.41
C GLN A 801 19.76 11.21 -5.46
N VAL A 802 19.44 11.33 -6.75
CA VAL A 802 20.37 10.94 -7.83
C VAL A 802 21.64 11.77 -7.79
N ARG A 803 21.55 13.08 -7.53
CA ARG A 803 22.74 13.94 -7.40
C ARG A 803 23.58 13.58 -6.19
N LEU A 804 22.95 13.38 -5.04
CA LEU A 804 23.65 13.01 -3.80
C LEU A 804 24.36 11.65 -3.94
N GLU A 805 23.71 10.65 -4.56
CA GLU A 805 24.32 9.34 -4.77
C GLU A 805 25.55 9.37 -5.67
N ASN A 806 25.60 10.30 -6.64
CA ASN A 806 26.70 10.45 -7.59
C ASN A 806 27.70 11.57 -7.18
N ASP A 807 27.53 12.19 -6.01
CA ASP A 807 28.46 13.23 -5.54
C ASP A 807 29.71 12.59 -4.92
N PRO A 808 30.91 12.83 -5.48
CA PRO A 808 32.18 12.22 -5.00
C PRO A 808 32.45 12.49 -3.52
N TRP A 809 31.98 13.61 -2.97
CA TRP A 809 32.14 13.94 -1.55
C TRP A 809 31.46 12.90 -0.64
N PHE A 810 30.26 12.40 -1.04
CA PHE A 810 29.53 11.38 -0.25
C PHE A 810 30.28 10.07 -0.24
N GLU A 811 30.87 9.65 -1.35
CA GLU A 811 31.71 8.45 -1.46
C GLU A 811 32.99 8.59 -0.63
N GLU A 812 33.73 9.70 -0.80
CA GLU A 812 34.97 10.00 -0.06
C GLU A 812 34.74 10.00 1.46
N HIS A 813 33.60 10.55 1.91
CA HIS A 813 33.24 10.62 3.33
C HIS A 813 32.41 9.44 3.81
N ARG A 814 32.23 8.41 2.97
CA ARG A 814 31.46 7.21 3.27
C ARG A 814 30.03 7.51 3.80
N CYS A 815 29.42 8.54 3.21
CA CYS A 815 28.05 8.91 3.46
C CYS A 815 27.12 8.22 2.48
N TYR A 816 26.04 7.59 2.94
CA TYR A 816 25.16 6.82 2.11
C TYR A 816 23.71 7.11 2.42
N MET A 817 22.86 7.15 1.39
CA MET A 817 21.41 7.17 1.57
C MET A 817 20.91 5.79 1.94
N LEU A 818 19.91 5.73 2.85
CA LEU A 818 19.38 4.46 3.36
C LEU A 818 17.88 4.34 3.19
N VAL A 819 17.13 5.38 3.52
CA VAL A 819 15.67 5.36 3.53
C VAL A 819 15.13 6.71 3.09
N GLN A 820 14.02 6.70 2.38
CA GLN A 820 13.22 7.89 2.12
C GLN A 820 11.94 7.82 2.95
N VAL A 821 11.69 8.84 3.78
CA VAL A 821 10.47 8.98 4.59
C VAL A 821 9.73 10.24 4.12
N HIS A 822 8.72 10.10 3.28
CA HIS A 822 8.06 11.21 2.58
C HIS A 822 9.09 12.05 1.77
N ASP A 823 9.17 13.35 2.06
CA ASP A 823 10.12 14.29 1.42
C ASP A 823 11.50 14.31 2.11
N ARG A 824 11.79 13.32 2.98
CA ARG A 824 12.99 13.26 3.81
C ARG A 824 13.88 12.09 3.43
N PRO A 825 14.94 12.28 2.66
CA PRO A 825 16.00 11.28 2.57
C PRO A 825 16.72 11.18 3.92
N VAL A 826 16.98 9.95 4.36
CA VAL A 826 17.75 9.63 5.58
C VAL A 826 19.02 8.93 5.15
N GLY A 827 20.18 9.41 5.60
CA GLY A 827 21.47 8.85 5.28
C GLY A 827 22.43 8.82 6.48
N PHE A 828 23.57 8.17 6.30
CA PHE A 828 24.65 8.12 7.32
C PHE A 828 25.83 9.02 6.94
N ARG A 829 26.47 9.53 7.98
CA ARG A 829 27.83 10.10 7.94
C ARG A 829 28.73 9.34 8.92
#